data_23b09c3baaeb1d2cd16d4c68863e7235
#
_entry.id   23b09c3baaeb1d2cd16d4c68863e7235
#
_cell.length_a   1.000
_cell.length_b   1.000
_cell.length_c   1.000
_cell.angle_alpha   90.00
_cell.angle_beta   90.00
_cell.angle_gamma   90.00
#
_symmetry.space_group_name_H-M   'P 1'
#
loop_
_entity.id
_entity.type
_entity.pdbx_description
1 polymer ?
#
loop_
_entity_poly.entity_id
_entity_poly.type
_entity_poly.pdbx_seq_one_letter_code
_entity_poly.pdbx_strand_id
1 'polypeptide(L)'
;ARPADRHYSLHAAHTSTWTFVPADNVWEAVQHWRRTNGIEAAGGVHKAAGRFVFDLWGGRYGESADALRRAFRYGLTDAMVMWHNWQRWGYDYRLPDIYPPNPQLGTLDEMRDLIAACEQAGVPIALHDNYIDFYPDAEGFSYEENIAFHRDGTPVKAWLNEGRGARSYRYRADRIEPYLKRNLHLIREGLAPTSYFIDVWSSAPPYDYWTADGRFVDRLFTRSVWGGLFAWIRDLLGGDAPQISESGHDQLIGWLDGAQTNHLRVGPPVGEGRYRWAVWNWPCADAERTPWFDAAHHDRFILHGAGYSSRYQGGLDARLHGMYSDDYMTTEVLTGHPGMVSQPFGRDVVRKYWLLQDLMRALALRTIEGVEYVDGDLHRQHVRWSGGARVWVNRGEADWQVAGATLPQYGFLARVPTEGGLVEASISRHNGVIVEMARSADRLYVNGRRVVDPALPIEPRVDAFKDRGDRTIELTLEWQADVPIPEGYRAFLHFCDQQGEILFQASQDPSALAPGRQGTIGATATATVPGEVAVGETLELRAGMYAPSGGQRLALRGPDDGTRRIRLGTIRLEGEGDRLAAITWKPHVPEPDPLLARQNPEARPVDFGPIETAGACRLTRQGDALVITPLPDERAPGFTATLRWDQLPWKLPRPARVESLSETGESLGRSRLEFDGDAVAVECSPRAFAHRLTGD
;
A
#
# COMPACT_ATOMS: atom_id res chain seq x y z
N ALA A 1 -26.38 -11.37 -2.05
CA ALA A 1 -27.00 -10.63 -0.95
C ALA A 1 -27.86 -11.58 -0.12
N ARG A 2 -27.76 -11.54 1.21
CA ARG A 2 -28.61 -12.32 2.11
C ARG A 2 -30.04 -11.76 2.05
N PRO A 3 -31.09 -12.59 2.14
CA PRO A 3 -32.48 -12.11 2.16
C PRO A 3 -32.73 -11.02 3.20
N ALA A 4 -32.06 -11.08 4.35
CA ALA A 4 -32.16 -10.11 5.43
C ALA A 4 -31.49 -8.75 5.12
N ASP A 5 -30.55 -8.72 4.17
CA ASP A 5 -29.78 -7.52 3.82
C ASP A 5 -30.36 -6.81 2.58
N ARG A 6 -31.50 -7.28 2.09
CA ARG A 6 -32.11 -6.75 0.88
C ARG A 6 -32.93 -5.51 1.20
N HIS A 7 -32.44 -4.38 0.78
CA HIS A 7 -33.18 -3.13 0.75
C HIS A 7 -33.78 -2.94 -0.65
N TYR A 8 -35.05 -3.28 -0.80
CA TYR A 8 -35.75 -3.06 -2.06
C TYR A 8 -36.52 -1.74 -1.98
N SER A 9 -36.34 -0.93 -3.01
CA SER A 9 -37.21 0.23 -3.23
C SER A 9 -38.59 -0.23 -3.73
N LEU A 10 -39.30 -0.96 -2.92
CA LEU A 10 -40.64 -1.46 -3.25
C LEU A 10 -41.69 -0.35 -3.43
N HIS A 11 -41.32 0.90 -3.16
CA HIS A 11 -42.18 2.06 -3.22
C HIS A 11 -42.01 2.93 -4.46
N ALA A 12 -41.07 2.57 -5.33
CA ALA A 12 -40.82 3.26 -6.60
C ALA A 12 -40.98 2.31 -7.77
N ALA A 13 -41.58 2.79 -8.86
CA ALA A 13 -41.57 2.06 -10.11
C ALA A 13 -40.14 1.98 -10.65
N HIS A 14 -39.70 0.77 -10.91
CA HIS A 14 -38.37 0.54 -11.52
C HIS A 14 -38.50 0.18 -12.97
N THR A 15 -37.78 0.92 -13.82
CA THR A 15 -37.53 0.52 -15.18
C THR A 15 -36.05 0.13 -15.28
N SER A 16 -35.77 -1.08 -15.75
CA SER A 16 -34.41 -1.55 -16.03
C SER A 16 -34.29 -1.91 -17.52
N THR A 17 -33.14 -1.60 -18.08
CA THR A 17 -32.80 -2.01 -19.43
C THR A 17 -31.82 -3.18 -19.36
N TRP A 18 -32.15 -4.25 -20.07
CA TRP A 18 -31.28 -5.41 -20.22
C TRP A 18 -30.67 -5.38 -21.60
N THR A 19 -29.34 -5.36 -21.66
CA THR A 19 -28.60 -5.41 -22.92
C THR A 19 -27.98 -6.79 -23.08
N PHE A 20 -28.34 -7.48 -24.15
CA PHE A 20 -27.75 -8.75 -24.54
C PHE A 20 -26.66 -8.49 -25.59
N VAL A 21 -25.46 -8.89 -25.32
CA VAL A 21 -24.31 -8.72 -26.19
C VAL A 21 -23.84 -10.10 -26.67
N PRO A 22 -24.22 -10.54 -27.87
CA PRO A 22 -23.67 -11.76 -28.45
C PRO A 22 -22.20 -11.55 -28.85
N ALA A 23 -21.34 -12.47 -28.40
CA ALA A 23 -19.90 -12.45 -28.68
C ALA A 23 -19.34 -13.86 -28.55
N ASP A 24 -18.19 -14.15 -29.15
CA ASP A 24 -17.54 -15.44 -29.08
C ASP A 24 -16.93 -15.73 -27.69
N ASN A 25 -16.61 -14.66 -26.96
CA ASN A 25 -16.09 -14.75 -25.59
C ASN A 25 -16.48 -13.51 -24.78
N VAL A 26 -16.29 -13.61 -23.47
CA VAL A 26 -16.67 -12.58 -22.50
C VAL A 26 -15.90 -11.26 -22.71
N TRP A 27 -14.67 -11.31 -23.18
CA TRP A 27 -13.84 -10.12 -23.40
C TRP A 27 -14.34 -9.29 -24.58
N GLU A 28 -14.74 -9.93 -25.65
CA GLU A 28 -15.39 -9.27 -26.78
C GLU A 28 -16.72 -8.64 -26.38
N ALA A 29 -17.52 -9.35 -25.56
CA ALA A 29 -18.76 -8.81 -25.03
C ALA A 29 -18.53 -7.54 -24.21
N VAL A 30 -17.53 -7.53 -23.33
CA VAL A 30 -17.15 -6.36 -22.53
C VAL A 30 -16.70 -5.21 -23.43
N GLN A 31 -15.86 -5.47 -24.43
CA GLN A 31 -15.42 -4.42 -25.37
C GLN A 31 -16.57 -3.84 -26.17
N HIS A 32 -17.54 -4.66 -26.58
CA HIS A 32 -18.74 -4.16 -27.24
C HIS A 32 -19.58 -3.29 -26.30
N TRP A 33 -19.86 -3.79 -25.07
CA TRP A 33 -20.59 -3.05 -24.05
C TRP A 33 -19.93 -1.70 -23.74
N ARG A 34 -18.60 -1.66 -23.59
CA ARG A 34 -17.85 -0.41 -23.35
C ARG A 34 -18.08 0.66 -24.40
N ARG A 35 -18.16 0.26 -25.67
CA ARG A 35 -18.39 1.21 -26.79
C ARG A 35 -19.82 1.72 -26.85
N THR A 36 -20.76 1.01 -26.27
CA THR A 36 -22.20 1.27 -26.44
C THR A 36 -22.90 1.77 -25.18
N ASN A 37 -22.28 1.68 -24.00
CA ASN A 37 -22.95 2.02 -22.73
C ASN A 37 -23.04 3.54 -22.44
N GLY A 38 -22.34 4.41 -23.17
CA GLY A 38 -22.36 5.85 -22.99
C GLY A 38 -21.76 6.37 -21.67
N ILE A 39 -21.04 5.53 -20.91
CA ILE A 39 -20.36 5.95 -19.67
C ILE A 39 -19.09 6.69 -20.05
N GLU A 40 -18.91 7.90 -19.54
CA GLU A 40 -17.73 8.72 -19.75
C GLU A 40 -16.86 8.78 -18.48
N ALA A 41 -15.58 9.10 -18.64
CA ALA A 41 -14.67 9.33 -17.54
C ALA A 41 -14.97 10.66 -16.84
N ALA A 42 -14.71 10.73 -15.56
CA ALA A 42 -14.73 12.00 -14.83
C ALA A 42 -13.52 12.89 -15.18
N GLY A 43 -13.63 14.20 -14.94
CA GLY A 43 -12.66 15.19 -15.45
C GLY A 43 -11.23 15.05 -14.91
N GLY A 44 -11.02 14.43 -13.74
CA GLY A 44 -9.71 14.24 -13.13
C GLY A 44 -9.01 12.92 -13.48
N VAL A 45 -9.68 12.01 -14.20
CA VAL A 45 -9.15 10.67 -14.53
C VAL A 45 -7.78 10.75 -15.21
N HIS A 46 -7.60 11.65 -16.16
CA HIS A 46 -6.33 11.81 -16.88
C HIS A 46 -5.17 12.25 -15.99
N LYS A 47 -5.44 12.91 -14.87
CA LYS A 47 -4.43 13.29 -13.88
C LYS A 47 -4.14 12.18 -12.88
N ALA A 48 -5.12 11.33 -12.57
CA ALA A 48 -4.93 10.17 -11.69
C ALA A 48 -4.29 8.97 -12.40
N ALA A 49 -4.59 8.78 -13.69
CA ALA A 49 -4.22 7.59 -14.45
C ALA A 49 -2.70 7.35 -14.45
N GLY A 50 -2.31 6.14 -14.06
CA GLY A 50 -0.92 5.68 -14.02
C GLY A 50 -0.04 6.33 -12.95
N ARG A 51 -0.56 7.15 -12.06
CA ARG A 51 0.22 7.72 -10.95
C ARG A 51 0.36 6.73 -9.81
N PHE A 52 1.56 6.56 -9.33
CA PHE A 52 1.87 5.80 -8.11
C PHE A 52 1.21 6.44 -6.87
N VAL A 53 0.77 5.63 -5.91
CA VAL A 53 0.01 6.13 -4.76
C VAL A 53 0.77 5.94 -3.45
N PHE A 54 0.99 7.04 -2.76
CA PHE A 54 1.36 7.04 -1.35
C PHE A 54 0.08 7.09 -0.51
N ASP A 55 -0.32 5.98 0.06
CA ASP A 55 -1.48 5.82 0.93
C ASP A 55 -1.05 5.92 2.40
N LEU A 56 -1.02 7.13 2.95
CA LEU A 56 -0.37 7.44 4.21
C LEU A 56 -1.38 7.61 5.34
N TRP A 57 -1.33 6.69 6.30
CA TRP A 57 -2.29 6.59 7.40
C TRP A 57 -1.92 7.36 8.66
N GLY A 58 -0.91 8.22 8.61
CA GLY A 58 -0.49 9.06 9.71
C GLY A 58 1.01 9.33 9.70
N GLY A 59 1.48 9.87 10.82
CA GLY A 59 2.83 10.35 11.00
C GLY A 59 2.83 11.84 11.36
N ARG A 60 3.93 12.32 11.90
CA ARG A 60 4.09 13.76 12.13
C ARG A 60 4.25 14.48 10.79
N TYR A 61 3.62 15.63 10.66
CA TYR A 61 3.58 16.37 9.39
C TYR A 61 4.97 16.72 8.88
N GLY A 62 5.84 17.30 9.74
CA GLY A 62 7.21 17.68 9.36
C GLY A 62 8.08 16.50 8.98
N GLU A 63 8.09 15.43 9.77
CA GLU A 63 8.85 14.20 9.48
C GLU A 63 8.42 13.56 8.16
N SER A 64 7.11 13.58 7.90
CA SER A 64 6.54 13.02 6.66
C SER A 64 6.86 13.90 5.44
N ALA A 65 6.87 15.22 5.60
CA ALA A 65 7.30 16.14 4.57
C ALA A 65 8.75 15.87 4.16
N ASP A 66 9.65 15.68 5.13
CA ASP A 66 11.06 15.39 4.88
C ASP A 66 11.25 14.04 4.20
N ALA A 67 10.50 13.01 4.66
CA ALA A 67 10.53 11.69 4.05
C ALA A 67 10.03 11.71 2.59
N LEU A 68 8.94 12.44 2.29
CA LEU A 68 8.45 12.63 0.92
C LEU A 68 9.45 13.40 0.06
N ARG A 69 10.10 14.46 0.58
CA ARG A 69 11.16 15.16 -0.14
C ARG A 69 12.31 14.22 -0.51
N ARG A 70 12.68 13.27 0.38
CA ARG A 70 13.65 12.23 0.05
C ARG A 70 13.13 11.32 -1.07
N ALA A 71 11.89 10.85 -1.01
CA ALA A 71 11.30 10.06 -2.08
C ALA A 71 11.34 10.80 -3.42
N PHE A 72 11.01 12.09 -3.44
CA PHE A 72 11.02 12.91 -4.65
C PHE A 72 12.44 13.09 -5.22
N ARG A 73 13.48 13.17 -4.37
CA ARG A 73 14.88 13.16 -4.84
C ARG A 73 15.28 11.83 -5.52
N TYR A 74 14.69 10.70 -5.10
CA TYR A 74 14.80 9.42 -5.81
C TYR A 74 13.94 9.34 -7.09
N GLY A 75 13.24 10.43 -7.44
CA GLY A 75 12.42 10.57 -8.63
C GLY A 75 11.01 10.00 -8.52
N LEU A 76 10.49 9.84 -7.31
CA LEU A 76 9.15 9.32 -7.07
C LEU A 76 8.07 10.42 -7.23
N THR A 77 8.13 11.20 -8.31
CA THR A 77 7.28 12.37 -8.55
C THR A 77 6.09 12.10 -9.46
N ASP A 78 6.10 11.01 -10.22
CA ASP A 78 4.92 10.58 -10.97
C ASP A 78 3.98 9.79 -10.05
N ALA A 79 3.48 10.48 -9.04
CA ALA A 79 2.74 9.92 -7.93
C ALA A 79 1.59 10.83 -7.50
N MET A 80 0.80 10.36 -6.54
CA MET A 80 -0.13 11.15 -5.73
C MET A 80 -0.08 10.67 -4.28
N VAL A 81 -0.40 11.57 -3.35
CA VAL A 81 -0.42 11.30 -1.92
C VAL A 81 -1.85 11.33 -1.41
N MET A 82 -2.23 10.32 -0.63
CA MET A 82 -3.46 10.28 0.15
C MET A 82 -3.10 10.32 1.63
N TRP A 83 -3.51 11.39 2.30
CA TRP A 83 -3.21 11.58 3.71
C TRP A 83 -4.46 11.37 4.55
N HIS A 84 -4.51 10.27 5.32
CA HIS A 84 -5.73 9.86 6.03
C HIS A 84 -5.87 10.49 7.41
N ASN A 85 -4.94 10.30 8.32
CA ASN A 85 -5.11 10.70 9.73
C ASN A 85 -4.63 12.14 10.00
N TRP A 86 -5.42 13.14 9.56
CA TRP A 86 -5.11 14.56 9.76
C TRP A 86 -6.19 15.33 10.54
N GLN A 87 -7.39 14.76 10.63
CA GLN A 87 -8.59 15.39 11.20
C GLN A 87 -8.36 15.75 12.66
N ARG A 88 -8.90 16.88 13.08
CA ARG A 88 -8.66 17.51 14.38
C ARG A 88 -8.75 16.57 15.59
N TRP A 89 -9.73 15.70 15.61
CA TRP A 89 -10.05 14.83 16.74
C TRP A 89 -9.49 13.41 16.60
N GLY A 90 -8.74 13.16 15.54
CA GLY A 90 -8.23 11.86 15.13
C GLY A 90 -9.04 11.25 13.99
N TYR A 91 -8.57 10.12 13.48
CA TYR A 91 -9.15 9.46 12.33
C TYR A 91 -10.63 9.15 12.55
N ASP A 92 -11.46 9.67 11.63
CA ASP A 92 -12.91 9.46 11.56
C ASP A 92 -13.63 9.57 12.92
N TYR A 93 -13.26 10.57 13.71
CA TYR A 93 -13.91 10.84 14.96
C TYR A 93 -14.46 12.26 15.03
N ARG A 94 -15.66 12.39 15.65
CA ARG A 94 -16.41 13.63 15.81
C ARG A 94 -16.70 14.32 14.48
N LEU A 95 -16.88 13.51 13.42
CA LEU A 95 -17.28 14.01 12.12
C LEU A 95 -18.64 14.72 12.20
N PRO A 96 -18.82 15.86 11.50
CA PRO A 96 -17.94 16.48 10.51
C PRO A 96 -17.01 17.56 11.04
N ASP A 97 -16.64 17.60 12.31
CA ASP A 97 -15.79 18.65 12.91
C ASP A 97 -14.30 18.33 12.70
N ILE A 98 -13.80 18.44 11.47
CA ILE A 98 -12.48 17.93 11.07
C ILE A 98 -11.37 18.99 11.08
N TYR A 99 -11.70 20.26 10.94
CA TYR A 99 -10.73 21.36 10.85
C TYR A 99 -10.60 22.11 12.18
N PRO A 100 -9.42 22.66 12.54
CA PRO A 100 -8.10 22.58 11.89
C PRO A 100 -7.44 21.19 12.00
N PRO A 101 -6.25 20.98 11.36
CA PRO A 101 -5.51 19.73 11.46
C PRO A 101 -5.22 19.29 12.90
N ASN A 102 -5.00 17.98 13.09
CA ASN A 102 -4.74 17.39 14.39
C ASN A 102 -3.45 17.94 15.02
N PRO A 103 -3.54 18.68 16.15
CA PRO A 103 -2.37 19.30 16.76
C PRO A 103 -1.41 18.28 17.41
N GLN A 104 -1.82 17.04 17.60
CA GLN A 104 -0.96 15.97 18.11
C GLN A 104 0.04 15.48 17.04
N LEU A 105 -0.24 15.70 15.76
CA LEU A 105 0.61 15.30 14.64
C LEU A 105 1.55 16.42 14.16
N GLY A 106 1.32 17.63 14.61
CA GLY A 106 2.13 18.80 14.27
C GLY A 106 1.33 20.09 14.23
N THR A 107 1.99 21.15 13.81
CA THR A 107 1.39 22.48 13.65
C THR A 107 0.68 22.62 12.30
N LEU A 108 -0.15 23.65 12.17
CA LEU A 108 -0.78 24.01 10.89
C LEU A 108 0.27 24.34 9.81
N ASP A 109 1.37 24.97 10.20
CA ASP A 109 2.44 25.33 9.26
C ASP A 109 3.24 24.11 8.80
N GLU A 110 3.46 23.11 9.66
CA GLU A 110 4.04 21.82 9.23
C GLU A 110 3.12 21.08 8.27
N MET A 111 1.80 21.14 8.47
CA MET A 111 0.85 20.54 7.52
C MET A 111 0.84 21.27 6.17
N ARG A 112 0.95 22.60 6.19
CA ARG A 112 1.12 23.42 4.97
C ARG A 112 2.43 23.09 4.25
N ASP A 113 3.51 22.91 5.00
CA ASP A 113 4.81 22.52 4.46
C ASP A 113 4.78 21.13 3.79
N LEU A 114 4.06 20.18 4.39
CA LEU A 114 3.81 18.87 3.80
C LEU A 114 3.10 18.98 2.44
N ILE A 115 2.04 19.79 2.37
CA ILE A 115 1.28 20.00 1.14
C ILE A 115 2.15 20.73 0.09
N ALA A 116 2.88 21.76 0.51
CA ALA A 116 3.78 22.52 -0.36
C ALA A 116 4.92 21.63 -0.91
N ALA A 117 5.45 20.68 -0.13
CA ALA A 117 6.45 19.73 -0.61
C ALA A 117 5.91 18.86 -1.77
N CYS A 118 4.66 18.42 -1.68
CA CYS A 118 4.01 17.68 -2.76
C CYS A 118 3.77 18.58 -3.98
N GLU A 119 3.24 19.77 -3.78
CA GLU A 119 2.95 20.73 -4.87
C GLU A 119 4.22 21.11 -5.65
N GLN A 120 5.31 21.43 -4.95
CA GLN A 120 6.62 21.73 -5.56
C GLN A 120 7.16 20.59 -6.41
N ALA A 121 6.83 19.34 -6.06
CA ALA A 121 7.21 18.17 -6.82
C ALA A 121 6.19 17.81 -7.94
N GLY A 122 5.10 18.56 -8.10
CA GLY A 122 4.02 18.26 -9.04
C GLY A 122 3.21 17.01 -8.68
N VAL A 123 3.20 16.66 -7.39
CA VAL A 123 2.52 15.48 -6.83
C VAL A 123 1.19 15.92 -6.22
N PRO A 124 0.04 15.52 -6.76
CA PRO A 124 -1.26 15.79 -6.13
C PRO A 124 -1.33 15.22 -4.73
N ILE A 125 -1.86 15.99 -3.79
CA ILE A 125 -2.12 15.55 -2.43
C ILE A 125 -3.60 15.67 -2.09
N ALA A 126 -4.19 14.54 -1.65
CA ALA A 126 -5.56 14.41 -1.20
C ALA A 126 -5.61 14.32 0.33
N LEU A 127 -6.53 15.03 0.93
CA LEU A 127 -6.86 14.90 2.34
C LEU A 127 -8.11 14.03 2.48
N HIS A 128 -8.06 13.08 3.42
CA HIS A 128 -9.14 12.16 3.73
C HIS A 128 -10.28 12.88 4.48
N ASP A 129 -11.49 12.59 4.08
CA ASP A 129 -12.70 13.06 4.73
C ASP A 129 -13.79 11.99 4.66
N ASN A 130 -14.85 12.09 5.48
CA ASN A 130 -15.92 11.12 5.55
C ASN A 130 -17.26 11.80 5.86
N TYR A 131 -18.28 11.53 5.04
CA TYR A 131 -19.64 12.04 5.18
C TYR A 131 -20.69 10.92 5.18
N ILE A 132 -20.29 9.73 5.63
CA ILE A 132 -21.22 8.66 6.03
C ILE A 132 -21.53 8.76 7.52
N ASP A 133 -20.51 9.12 8.31
CA ASP A 133 -20.53 9.10 9.76
C ASP A 133 -20.82 10.48 10.35
N PHE A 134 -21.91 10.60 11.11
CA PHE A 134 -22.19 11.78 11.91
C PHE A 134 -22.22 11.40 13.38
N TYR A 135 -21.37 12.02 14.18
CA TYR A 135 -21.28 11.74 15.61
C TYR A 135 -22.20 12.62 16.43
N PRO A 136 -22.86 12.07 17.49
CA PRO A 136 -23.76 12.84 18.34
C PRO A 136 -23.14 14.01 19.10
N ASP A 137 -21.82 13.98 19.30
CA ASP A 137 -21.05 15.03 19.96
C ASP A 137 -20.45 16.07 18.98
N ALA A 138 -20.74 15.94 17.69
CA ALA A 138 -20.35 16.92 16.68
C ALA A 138 -21.36 18.08 16.58
N GLU A 139 -20.86 19.24 16.12
CA GLU A 139 -21.69 20.43 15.94
C GLU A 139 -22.81 20.21 14.92
N GLY A 140 -24.02 20.60 15.27
CA GLY A 140 -25.20 20.53 14.40
C GLY A 140 -25.82 19.14 14.30
N PHE A 141 -25.42 18.17 15.11
CA PHE A 141 -26.05 16.84 15.11
C PHE A 141 -27.53 16.94 15.50
N SER A 142 -28.38 16.27 14.73
CA SER A 142 -29.80 16.09 15.02
C SER A 142 -30.29 14.78 14.40
N TYR A 143 -30.93 13.93 15.20
CA TYR A 143 -31.55 12.71 14.68
C TYR A 143 -32.59 13.03 13.62
N GLU A 144 -33.48 13.97 13.91
CA GLU A 144 -34.61 14.30 13.07
C GLU A 144 -34.22 14.96 11.75
N GLU A 145 -33.20 15.82 11.79
CA GLU A 145 -32.84 16.64 10.63
C GLU A 145 -31.79 16.00 9.75
N ASN A 146 -30.80 15.32 10.36
CA ASN A 146 -29.57 14.95 9.65
C ASN A 146 -29.42 13.44 9.41
N ILE A 147 -30.08 12.60 10.21
CA ILE A 147 -29.82 11.17 10.22
C ILE A 147 -30.85 10.41 9.39
N ALA A 148 -30.34 9.41 8.66
CA ALA A 148 -31.13 8.43 7.94
C ALA A 148 -31.78 7.45 8.92
N PHE A 149 -33.03 7.04 8.63
CA PHE A 149 -33.75 6.07 9.41
C PHE A 149 -34.03 4.79 8.61
N HIS A 150 -34.20 3.70 9.32
CA HIS A 150 -34.78 2.49 8.79
C HIS A 150 -36.32 2.65 8.66
N ARG A 151 -36.93 1.73 7.92
CA ARG A 151 -38.40 1.74 7.72
C ARG A 151 -39.20 1.64 9.03
N ASP A 152 -38.60 1.01 10.04
CA ASP A 152 -39.23 0.85 11.37
C ASP A 152 -39.12 2.10 12.28
N GLY A 153 -38.53 3.17 11.77
CA GLY A 153 -38.35 4.42 12.50
C GLY A 153 -37.11 4.42 13.43
N THR A 154 -36.20 3.45 13.30
CA THR A 154 -34.96 3.46 14.06
C THR A 154 -33.84 4.18 13.27
N PRO A 155 -32.96 4.98 13.93
CA PRO A 155 -31.84 5.63 13.28
C PRO A 155 -30.84 4.61 12.70
N VAL A 156 -30.35 4.86 11.49
CA VAL A 156 -29.33 4.00 10.86
C VAL A 156 -28.01 4.23 11.55
N LYS A 157 -27.54 3.21 12.26
CA LYS A 157 -26.19 3.20 12.84
C LYS A 157 -25.16 3.09 11.73
N ALA A 158 -24.06 3.83 11.87
CA ALA A 158 -22.90 3.73 11.01
C ALA A 158 -21.71 3.10 11.78
N TRP A 159 -20.53 3.65 11.71
CA TRP A 159 -19.33 3.03 12.30
C TRP A 159 -19.31 3.11 13.83
N LEU A 160 -18.73 2.10 14.47
CA LEU A 160 -18.35 2.14 15.88
C LEU A 160 -16.85 2.40 15.95
N ASN A 161 -16.47 3.59 16.36
CA ASN A 161 -15.07 3.88 16.69
C ASN A 161 -14.76 3.22 18.04
N GLU A 162 -14.24 2.00 18.00
CA GLU A 162 -13.96 1.19 19.19
C GLU A 162 -12.94 1.87 20.09
N GLY A 163 -11.90 2.49 19.53
CA GLY A 163 -10.87 3.22 20.27
C GLY A 163 -11.39 4.42 21.07
N ARG A 164 -12.58 4.92 20.73
CA ARG A 164 -13.27 6.01 21.43
C ARG A 164 -14.55 5.56 22.15
N GLY A 165 -14.99 4.33 21.91
CA GLY A 165 -16.27 3.85 22.39
C GLY A 165 -17.46 4.65 21.84
N ALA A 166 -17.30 5.30 20.68
CA ALA A 166 -18.24 6.24 20.11
C ALA A 166 -18.94 5.67 18.86
N ARG A 167 -20.26 5.76 18.83
CA ARG A 167 -21.09 5.32 17.70
C ARG A 167 -21.51 6.50 16.86
N SER A 168 -21.23 6.47 15.54
CA SER A 168 -21.78 7.40 14.57
C SER A 168 -23.13 6.92 14.02
N TYR A 169 -23.80 7.82 13.31
CA TYR A 169 -25.06 7.57 12.62
C TYR A 169 -24.94 8.04 11.17
N ARG A 170 -25.69 7.37 10.28
CA ARG A 170 -25.58 7.63 8.84
C ARG A 170 -26.29 8.91 8.45
N TYR A 171 -25.58 9.77 7.71
CA TYR A 171 -26.17 10.98 7.15
C TYR A 171 -27.37 10.68 6.23
N ARG A 172 -28.36 11.57 6.24
CA ARG A 172 -29.26 11.74 5.10
C ARG A 172 -28.49 12.41 3.96
N ALA A 173 -28.65 11.86 2.74
CA ALA A 173 -27.93 12.40 1.59
C ALA A 173 -28.25 13.88 1.33
N ASP A 174 -29.49 14.31 1.53
CA ASP A 174 -29.94 15.69 1.36
C ASP A 174 -29.43 16.67 2.44
N ARG A 175 -28.63 16.21 3.40
CA ARG A 175 -28.11 17.01 4.51
C ARG A 175 -26.58 17.08 4.56
N ILE A 176 -25.89 16.40 3.67
CA ILE A 176 -24.42 16.38 3.60
C ILE A 176 -23.85 17.72 3.12
N GLU A 177 -24.47 18.32 2.11
CA GLU A 177 -23.93 19.46 1.35
C GLU A 177 -23.44 20.62 2.21
N PRO A 178 -24.21 21.14 3.21
CA PRO A 178 -23.77 22.30 4.01
C PRO A 178 -22.50 22.01 4.80
N TYR A 179 -22.37 20.81 5.38
CA TYR A 179 -21.21 20.42 6.18
C TYR A 179 -19.97 20.21 5.29
N LEU A 180 -20.11 19.49 4.19
CA LEU A 180 -19.07 19.27 3.23
C LEU A 180 -18.55 20.60 2.67
N LYS A 181 -19.43 21.48 2.22
CA LYS A 181 -19.05 22.80 1.67
C LYS A 181 -18.35 23.68 2.70
N ARG A 182 -18.85 23.74 3.95
CA ARG A 182 -18.18 24.43 5.05
C ARG A 182 -16.74 23.94 5.22
N ASN A 183 -16.56 22.64 5.34
CA ASN A 183 -15.26 22.04 5.57
C ASN A 183 -14.31 22.28 4.40
N LEU A 184 -14.76 22.08 3.18
CA LEU A 184 -13.93 22.26 1.98
C LEU A 184 -13.49 23.72 1.77
N HIS A 185 -14.32 24.70 2.13
CA HIS A 185 -13.90 26.11 2.13
C HIS A 185 -12.78 26.38 3.16
N LEU A 186 -12.94 25.87 4.40
CA LEU A 186 -11.90 26.01 5.44
C LEU A 186 -10.59 25.32 5.03
N ILE A 187 -10.68 24.12 4.46
CA ILE A 187 -9.53 23.35 3.99
C ILE A 187 -8.85 24.03 2.82
N ARG A 188 -9.60 24.53 1.84
CA ARG A 188 -9.05 25.27 0.71
C ARG A 188 -8.33 26.53 1.14
N GLU A 189 -8.93 27.32 2.03
CA GLU A 189 -8.33 28.57 2.53
C GLU A 189 -7.11 28.31 3.42
N GLY A 190 -7.18 27.29 4.26
CA GLY A 190 -6.15 27.00 5.24
C GLY A 190 -5.00 26.11 4.79
N LEU A 191 -5.26 25.18 3.86
CA LEU A 191 -4.34 24.10 3.47
C LEU A 191 -4.13 23.99 1.96
N ALA A 192 -5.14 24.30 1.13
CA ALA A 192 -5.11 24.25 -0.33
C ALA A 192 -4.63 22.90 -0.94
N PRO A 193 -5.22 21.74 -0.59
CA PRO A 193 -4.86 20.47 -1.22
C PRO A 193 -5.19 20.49 -2.71
N THR A 194 -4.45 19.72 -3.49
CA THR A 194 -4.59 19.67 -4.97
C THR A 194 -5.40 18.46 -5.46
N SER A 195 -5.89 17.65 -4.54
CA SER A 195 -6.73 16.47 -4.75
C SER A 195 -7.60 16.26 -3.51
N TYR A 196 -8.57 15.35 -3.56
CA TYR A 196 -9.41 15.05 -2.41
C TYR A 196 -9.79 13.58 -2.33
N PHE A 197 -10.00 13.10 -1.09
CA PHE A 197 -10.41 11.73 -0.81
C PHE A 197 -11.64 11.73 0.09
N ILE A 198 -12.73 11.13 -0.38
CA ILE A 198 -13.91 10.90 0.45
C ILE A 198 -14.07 9.41 0.69
N ASP A 199 -14.00 9.04 1.96
CA ASP A 199 -14.10 7.66 2.42
C ASP A 199 -15.51 7.09 2.25
N VAL A 200 -15.61 5.77 2.16
CA VAL A 200 -16.83 4.95 2.14
C VAL A 200 -17.72 5.12 0.89
N TRP A 201 -17.80 6.28 0.26
CA TRP A 201 -18.79 6.52 -0.82
C TRP A 201 -18.65 5.59 -2.03
N SER A 202 -17.47 5.01 -2.25
CA SER A 202 -17.29 3.97 -3.27
C SER A 202 -17.00 2.58 -2.72
N SER A 203 -16.99 2.40 -1.39
CA SER A 203 -16.95 1.08 -0.75
C SER A 203 -18.33 0.54 -0.42
N ALA A 204 -19.27 1.41 -0.11
CA ALA A 204 -20.66 1.08 0.11
C ALA A 204 -21.52 1.58 -1.05
N PRO A 205 -22.53 0.81 -1.51
CA PRO A 205 -23.44 1.30 -2.53
C PRO A 205 -24.27 2.47 -2.00
N PRO A 206 -24.69 3.41 -2.86
CA PRO A 206 -25.70 4.40 -2.49
C PRO A 206 -26.93 3.72 -1.86
N TYR A 207 -27.50 4.31 -0.82
CA TYR A 207 -28.49 3.66 0.01
C TYR A 207 -29.86 4.32 -0.03
N ASP A 208 -30.88 3.49 0.15
CA ASP A 208 -32.23 3.91 0.48
C ASP A 208 -32.32 4.31 1.96
N TYR A 209 -33.14 5.28 2.29
CA TYR A 209 -33.42 5.64 3.69
C TYR A 209 -34.81 6.25 3.88
N TRP A 210 -35.24 6.37 5.12
CA TRP A 210 -36.38 7.11 5.51
C TRP A 210 -35.98 8.35 6.32
N THR A 211 -36.75 9.39 6.24
CA THR A 211 -36.61 10.56 7.12
C THR A 211 -37.33 10.29 8.46
N ALA A 212 -37.09 11.09 9.48
CA ALA A 212 -37.73 10.92 10.79
C ALA A 212 -39.25 11.00 10.73
N ASP A 213 -39.82 11.75 9.78
CA ASP A 213 -41.24 11.84 9.50
C ASP A 213 -41.80 10.70 8.61
N GLY A 214 -40.95 9.71 8.28
CA GLY A 214 -41.34 8.50 7.54
C GLY A 214 -41.35 8.63 6.02
N ARG A 215 -40.85 9.70 5.44
CA ARG A 215 -40.72 9.85 3.98
C ARG A 215 -39.57 8.97 3.45
N PHE A 216 -39.86 8.17 2.43
CA PHE A 216 -38.88 7.34 1.77
C PHE A 216 -38.04 8.16 0.78
N VAL A 217 -36.72 7.88 0.73
CA VAL A 217 -35.75 8.42 -0.23
C VAL A 217 -34.97 7.28 -0.82
N ASP A 218 -34.95 7.18 -2.14
CA ASP A 218 -34.29 6.08 -2.84
C ASP A 218 -32.79 6.32 -3.07
N ARG A 219 -32.10 5.24 -3.36
CA ARG A 219 -30.64 5.23 -3.60
C ARG A 219 -30.18 6.03 -4.81
N LEU A 220 -31.04 6.23 -5.80
CA LEU A 220 -30.68 7.02 -6.99
C LEU A 220 -30.56 8.50 -6.61
N PHE A 221 -31.38 8.97 -5.68
CA PHE A 221 -31.21 10.29 -5.10
C PHE A 221 -29.90 10.41 -4.33
N THR A 222 -29.58 9.44 -3.45
CA THR A 222 -28.28 9.40 -2.75
C THR A 222 -27.11 9.43 -3.74
N ARG A 223 -27.18 8.60 -4.79
CA ARG A 223 -26.18 8.57 -5.86
C ARG A 223 -26.01 9.92 -6.55
N SER A 224 -27.11 10.59 -6.88
CA SER A 224 -27.06 11.90 -7.55
C SER A 224 -26.47 13.00 -6.68
N VAL A 225 -26.75 12.98 -5.37
CA VAL A 225 -26.16 13.92 -4.41
C VAL A 225 -24.65 13.70 -4.31
N TRP A 226 -24.20 12.47 -4.13
CA TRP A 226 -22.77 12.16 -4.06
C TRP A 226 -22.05 12.56 -5.33
N GLY A 227 -22.61 12.23 -6.49
CA GLY A 227 -22.04 12.62 -7.80
C GLY A 227 -21.95 14.13 -7.96
N GLY A 228 -23.02 14.85 -7.60
CA GLY A 228 -23.04 16.33 -7.63
C GLY A 228 -22.02 16.97 -6.70
N LEU A 229 -21.79 16.38 -5.52
CA LEU A 229 -20.78 16.86 -4.58
C LEU A 229 -19.36 16.58 -5.09
N PHE A 230 -19.06 15.43 -5.71
CA PHE A 230 -17.78 15.20 -6.38
C PHE A 230 -17.52 16.21 -7.51
N ALA A 231 -18.52 16.52 -8.32
CA ALA A 231 -18.41 17.54 -9.36
C ALA A 231 -18.09 18.92 -8.75
N TRP A 232 -18.81 19.30 -7.68
CA TRP A 232 -18.58 20.56 -6.99
C TRP A 232 -17.19 20.66 -6.34
N ILE A 233 -16.69 19.57 -5.71
CA ILE A 233 -15.33 19.53 -5.14
C ILE A 233 -14.31 19.75 -6.25
N ARG A 234 -14.46 19.10 -7.39
CA ARG A 234 -13.55 19.26 -8.55
C ARG A 234 -13.50 20.71 -9.00
N ASP A 235 -14.66 21.35 -9.16
CA ASP A 235 -14.74 22.75 -9.56
C ASP A 235 -14.05 23.67 -8.52
N LEU A 236 -14.27 23.40 -7.22
CA LEU A 236 -13.65 24.14 -6.12
C LEU A 236 -12.11 24.05 -6.15
N LEU A 237 -11.57 22.88 -6.50
CA LEU A 237 -10.14 22.60 -6.49
C LEU A 237 -9.43 22.86 -7.83
N GLY A 238 -10.10 23.47 -8.80
CA GLY A 238 -9.49 23.93 -10.05
C GLY A 238 -9.94 23.21 -11.31
N GLY A 239 -11.04 22.45 -11.28
CA GLY A 239 -11.75 21.90 -12.46
C GLY A 239 -11.28 20.51 -12.93
N ASP A 240 -10.04 20.12 -12.64
CA ASP A 240 -9.47 18.83 -13.04
C ASP A 240 -8.71 18.12 -11.91
N ALA A 241 -8.91 18.55 -10.66
CA ALA A 241 -8.33 17.93 -9.47
C ALA A 241 -8.82 16.48 -9.34
N PRO A 242 -7.91 15.49 -9.24
CA PRO A 242 -8.30 14.11 -9.09
C PRO A 242 -9.02 13.89 -7.76
N GLN A 243 -10.07 13.08 -7.79
CA GLN A 243 -10.79 12.68 -6.59
C GLN A 243 -10.83 11.18 -6.48
N ILE A 244 -10.47 10.70 -5.32
CA ILE A 244 -10.33 9.28 -5.01
C ILE A 244 -11.25 8.94 -3.82
N SER A 245 -11.65 7.69 -3.72
CA SER A 245 -12.43 7.17 -2.61
C SER A 245 -11.96 5.77 -2.21
N GLU A 246 -12.60 5.15 -1.24
CA GLU A 246 -12.32 3.79 -0.79
C GLU A 246 -12.99 2.76 -1.71
N SER A 247 -12.28 1.67 -2.06
CA SER A 247 -12.88 0.43 -2.59
C SER A 247 -13.83 0.57 -3.78
N GLY A 248 -13.41 1.05 -4.91
CA GLY A 248 -14.26 1.41 -6.04
C GLY A 248 -15.35 0.42 -6.49
N HIS A 249 -16.49 0.97 -6.88
CA HIS A 249 -17.56 0.32 -7.63
C HIS A 249 -17.98 1.20 -8.83
N ASP A 250 -18.79 0.66 -9.74
CA ASP A 250 -19.14 1.30 -11.01
C ASP A 250 -20.20 2.41 -10.91
N GLN A 251 -20.89 2.56 -9.78
CA GLN A 251 -22.04 3.45 -9.66
C GLN A 251 -21.70 4.95 -9.69
N LEU A 252 -20.44 5.31 -9.40
CA LEU A 252 -19.97 6.69 -9.37
C LEU A 252 -19.04 7.03 -10.54
N ILE A 253 -18.86 6.13 -11.52
CA ILE A 253 -18.12 6.42 -12.74
C ILE A 253 -18.74 7.61 -13.46
N GLY A 254 -17.90 8.55 -13.93
CA GLY A 254 -18.33 9.82 -14.53
C GLY A 254 -18.33 10.99 -13.54
N TRP A 255 -18.34 10.74 -12.25
CA TRP A 255 -18.19 11.76 -11.20
C TRP A 255 -16.90 11.61 -10.41
N LEU A 256 -16.56 10.38 -10.00
CA LEU A 256 -15.36 10.01 -9.24
C LEU A 256 -14.30 9.50 -10.22
N ASP A 257 -13.04 9.88 -9.98
CA ASP A 257 -11.93 9.57 -10.89
C ASP A 257 -11.31 8.19 -10.62
N GLY A 258 -11.39 7.72 -9.41
CA GLY A 258 -10.84 6.43 -9.03
C GLY A 258 -11.04 6.09 -7.57
N ALA A 259 -10.52 4.93 -7.17
CA ALA A 259 -10.58 4.46 -5.80
C ALA A 259 -9.39 3.56 -5.48
N GLN A 260 -9.12 3.37 -4.19
CA GLN A 260 -8.30 2.25 -3.74
C GLN A 260 -9.03 0.95 -4.07
N THR A 261 -8.31 -0.06 -4.52
CA THR A 261 -8.92 -1.38 -4.74
C THR A 261 -9.39 -1.95 -3.40
N ASN A 262 -10.61 -2.48 -3.36
CA ASN A 262 -11.12 -3.09 -2.13
C ASN A 262 -10.19 -4.19 -1.64
N HIS A 263 -9.97 -5.20 -2.43
CA HIS A 263 -8.85 -6.14 -2.37
C HIS A 263 -9.01 -7.26 -3.39
N LEU A 264 -7.88 -7.72 -3.88
CA LEU A 264 -7.76 -8.92 -4.67
C LEU A 264 -7.04 -9.95 -3.78
N ARG A 265 -7.82 -10.68 -3.03
CA ARG A 265 -7.35 -11.46 -1.89
C ARG A 265 -6.51 -12.67 -2.28
N VAL A 266 -5.50 -12.96 -1.49
CA VAL A 266 -4.76 -14.24 -1.52
C VAL A 266 -5.20 -15.13 -0.34
N GLY A 267 -5.21 -16.42 -0.54
CA GLY A 267 -5.45 -17.40 0.52
C GLY A 267 -6.90 -17.63 0.93
N PRO A 268 -7.11 -18.52 1.91
CA PRO A 268 -8.43 -18.93 2.36
C PRO A 268 -9.16 -17.77 3.07
N PRO A 269 -10.50 -17.85 3.16
CA PRO A 269 -11.26 -16.88 3.92
C PRO A 269 -10.78 -16.87 5.37
N VAL A 270 -10.62 -15.68 5.91
CA VAL A 270 -10.40 -15.50 7.34
C VAL A 270 -11.70 -15.90 8.05
N GLY A 271 -11.59 -16.67 9.14
CA GLY A 271 -12.72 -17.29 9.82
C GLY A 271 -13.88 -16.35 10.17
N GLU A 272 -15.05 -16.91 10.35
CA GLU A 272 -16.27 -16.16 10.67
C GLU A 272 -16.06 -15.23 11.87
N GLY A 273 -16.37 -13.96 11.69
CA GLY A 273 -16.52 -12.98 12.76
C GLY A 273 -15.51 -11.84 12.79
N ARG A 274 -14.30 -12.01 12.32
CA ARG A 274 -13.23 -10.98 12.46
C ARG A 274 -13.18 -9.96 11.34
N TYR A 275 -13.46 -10.36 10.12
CA TYR A 275 -13.42 -9.48 8.96
C TYR A 275 -14.73 -9.60 8.18
N ARG A 276 -15.70 -8.79 8.56
CA ARG A 276 -17.05 -8.79 7.96
C ARG A 276 -17.20 -7.79 6.81
N TRP A 277 -16.09 -7.20 6.36
CA TRP A 277 -16.14 -6.23 5.30
C TRP A 277 -16.25 -6.89 3.93
N ALA A 278 -17.34 -6.58 3.23
CA ALA A 278 -17.53 -6.85 1.81
C ALA A 278 -17.03 -8.26 1.37
N VAL A 279 -16.15 -8.28 0.40
CA VAL A 279 -15.62 -9.50 -0.22
C VAL A 279 -14.59 -10.28 0.62
N TRP A 280 -14.16 -9.81 1.78
CA TRP A 280 -13.12 -10.49 2.58
C TRP A 280 -13.52 -11.83 3.14
N ASN A 281 -14.80 -12.04 3.33
CA ASN A 281 -15.34 -13.32 3.76
C ASN A 281 -15.50 -14.32 2.61
N TRP A 282 -15.12 -13.92 1.39
CA TRP A 282 -15.26 -14.75 0.21
C TRP A 282 -13.90 -15.33 -0.15
N PRO A 283 -13.78 -16.65 -0.36
CA PRO A 283 -12.56 -17.22 -0.88
C PRO A 283 -12.30 -16.64 -2.27
N CYS A 284 -11.05 -16.26 -2.53
CA CYS A 284 -10.63 -15.78 -3.83
C CYS A 284 -9.58 -16.74 -4.38
N ALA A 285 -9.98 -17.53 -5.37
CA ALA A 285 -9.04 -18.34 -6.15
C ALA A 285 -8.30 -17.45 -7.18
N ASP A 286 -7.18 -17.94 -7.71
CA ASP A 286 -6.41 -17.19 -8.72
C ASP A 286 -7.23 -16.84 -9.96
N ALA A 287 -8.19 -17.71 -10.35
CA ALA A 287 -9.14 -17.42 -11.44
C ALA A 287 -10.01 -16.19 -11.19
N GLU A 288 -10.26 -15.83 -9.93
CA GLU A 288 -11.10 -14.69 -9.54
C GLU A 288 -10.30 -13.39 -9.49
N ARG A 289 -8.97 -13.46 -9.58
CA ARG A 289 -8.09 -12.30 -9.78
C ARG A 289 -8.00 -11.90 -11.24
N THR A 290 -9.05 -12.09 -11.96
CA THR A 290 -9.19 -11.65 -13.32
C THR A 290 -9.46 -10.14 -13.33
N PRO A 291 -8.82 -9.35 -14.19
CA PRO A 291 -9.02 -7.91 -14.27
C PRO A 291 -10.36 -7.56 -14.93
N TRP A 292 -11.46 -8.05 -14.38
CA TRP A 292 -12.79 -7.89 -14.94
C TRP A 292 -13.30 -6.45 -14.87
N PHE A 293 -13.17 -5.81 -13.73
CA PHE A 293 -13.55 -4.42 -13.55
C PHE A 293 -12.72 -3.53 -14.49
N ASP A 294 -11.42 -3.82 -14.61
CA ASP A 294 -10.50 -3.06 -15.46
C ASP A 294 -10.77 -3.28 -16.93
N ALA A 295 -11.17 -4.47 -17.35
CA ALA A 295 -11.61 -4.72 -18.72
C ALA A 295 -12.82 -3.85 -19.08
N ALA A 296 -13.68 -3.56 -18.11
CA ALA A 296 -14.83 -2.69 -18.30
C ALA A 296 -14.51 -1.19 -18.16
N HIS A 297 -13.57 -0.79 -17.32
CA HIS A 297 -13.49 0.59 -16.84
C HIS A 297 -12.10 1.20 -16.71
N HIS A 298 -11.01 0.50 -17.04
CA HIS A 298 -9.63 0.94 -16.79
C HIS A 298 -9.28 2.35 -17.29
N ASP A 299 -9.85 2.79 -18.40
CA ASP A 299 -9.65 4.12 -18.98
C ASP A 299 -10.60 5.19 -18.44
N ARG A 300 -11.52 4.83 -17.54
CA ARG A 300 -12.60 5.69 -17.04
C ARG A 300 -12.66 5.83 -15.55
N PHE A 301 -12.04 4.88 -14.84
CA PHE A 301 -12.02 4.81 -13.39
C PHE A 301 -10.76 4.09 -12.92
N ILE A 302 -9.92 4.79 -12.17
CA ILE A 302 -8.59 4.30 -11.83
C ILE A 302 -8.63 3.58 -10.48
N LEU A 303 -8.45 2.26 -10.47
CA LEU A 303 -8.21 1.52 -9.24
C LEU A 303 -6.72 1.52 -8.90
N HIS A 304 -6.37 1.71 -7.62
CA HIS A 304 -5.00 1.74 -7.13
C HIS A 304 -4.70 0.54 -6.25
N GLY A 305 -3.48 0.00 -6.38
CA GLY A 305 -3.03 -1.12 -5.57
C GLY A 305 -3.81 -2.41 -5.80
N ALA A 306 -3.58 -3.40 -4.96
CA ALA A 306 -4.31 -4.67 -4.94
C ALA A 306 -5.20 -4.80 -3.68
N GLY A 307 -5.34 -3.75 -2.91
CA GLY A 307 -6.06 -3.66 -1.64
C GLY A 307 -5.15 -3.28 -0.48
N TYR A 308 -5.73 -2.94 0.65
CA TYR A 308 -4.95 -2.70 1.87
C TYR A 308 -4.16 -3.95 2.25
N SER A 309 -2.92 -3.76 2.71
CA SER A 309 -1.97 -4.86 2.92
C SER A 309 -2.53 -5.98 3.79
N SER A 310 -3.06 -5.68 4.96
CA SER A 310 -3.61 -6.68 5.88
C SER A 310 -4.81 -7.42 5.29
N ARG A 311 -5.64 -6.71 4.53
CA ARG A 311 -6.82 -7.29 3.86
C ARG A 311 -6.42 -8.19 2.71
N TYR A 312 -5.47 -7.75 1.89
CA TYR A 312 -4.95 -8.54 0.77
C TYR A 312 -4.28 -9.82 1.26
N GLN A 313 -3.37 -9.71 2.22
CA GLN A 313 -2.66 -10.87 2.76
C GLN A 313 -3.57 -11.86 3.51
N GLY A 314 -4.71 -11.40 4.07
CA GLY A 314 -5.71 -12.28 4.67
C GLY A 314 -5.20 -13.20 5.78
N GLY A 315 -4.25 -12.73 6.61
CA GLY A 315 -3.61 -13.50 7.67
C GLY A 315 -2.38 -14.30 7.25
N LEU A 316 -2.01 -14.29 5.96
CA LEU A 316 -0.78 -14.90 5.47
C LEU A 316 0.45 -14.05 5.84
N ASP A 317 1.65 -14.60 5.64
CA ASP A 317 2.92 -13.91 5.94
C ASP A 317 3.04 -12.60 5.11
N ALA A 318 3.14 -11.46 5.79
CA ALA A 318 3.22 -10.14 5.16
C ALA A 318 4.47 -9.99 4.26
N ARG A 319 5.55 -10.73 4.52
CA ARG A 319 6.76 -10.69 3.69
C ARG A 319 6.52 -11.33 2.32
N LEU A 320 5.65 -12.35 2.25
CA LEU A 320 5.31 -13.06 1.03
C LEU A 320 4.06 -12.50 0.33
N HIS A 321 3.14 -11.90 1.07
CA HIS A 321 1.83 -11.49 0.58
C HIS A 321 1.46 -10.03 0.91
N GLY A 322 2.29 -9.29 1.64
CA GLY A 322 2.06 -7.88 1.95
C GLY A 322 2.38 -6.95 0.76
N MET A 323 2.12 -5.68 0.93
CA MET A 323 2.15 -4.63 -0.10
C MET A 323 3.46 -4.52 -0.90
N TYR A 324 4.58 -4.96 -0.34
CA TYR A 324 5.90 -4.93 -0.98
C TYR A 324 6.35 -6.29 -1.51
N SER A 325 5.51 -7.32 -1.39
CA SER A 325 5.81 -8.68 -1.87
C SER A 325 5.68 -8.80 -3.39
N ASP A 326 6.30 -9.84 -3.93
CA ASP A 326 6.18 -10.16 -5.34
C ASP A 326 4.73 -10.50 -5.71
N ASP A 327 3.98 -11.21 -4.82
CA ASP A 327 2.58 -11.54 -5.04
C ASP A 327 1.70 -10.30 -5.19
N TYR A 328 1.85 -9.33 -4.29
CA TYR A 328 1.08 -8.09 -4.35
C TYR A 328 1.41 -7.27 -5.61
N MET A 329 2.70 -7.06 -5.90
CA MET A 329 3.13 -6.33 -7.09
C MET A 329 2.70 -7.00 -8.39
N THR A 330 2.77 -8.32 -8.45
CA THR A 330 2.31 -9.10 -9.62
C THR A 330 0.81 -8.95 -9.83
N THR A 331 0.02 -8.81 -8.76
CA THR A 331 -1.42 -8.53 -8.86
C THR A 331 -1.69 -7.12 -9.40
N GLU A 332 -0.93 -6.11 -8.97
CA GLU A 332 -1.01 -4.77 -9.57
C GLU A 332 -0.69 -4.80 -11.07
N VAL A 333 0.34 -5.57 -11.46
CA VAL A 333 0.72 -5.72 -12.88
C VAL A 333 -0.35 -6.45 -13.68
N LEU A 334 -0.95 -7.50 -13.12
CA LEU A 334 -2.04 -8.25 -13.76
C LEU A 334 -3.22 -7.36 -14.14
N THR A 335 -3.59 -6.45 -13.24
CA THR A 335 -4.76 -5.58 -13.37
C THR A 335 -4.46 -4.24 -14.03
N GLY A 336 -3.18 -3.87 -14.13
CA GLY A 336 -2.75 -2.54 -14.60
C GLY A 336 -2.96 -1.44 -13.57
N HIS A 337 -3.20 -1.79 -12.30
CA HIS A 337 -3.40 -0.84 -11.24
C HIS A 337 -2.09 -0.11 -10.90
N PRO A 338 -2.07 1.22 -10.82
CA PRO A 338 -0.95 1.96 -10.27
C PRO A 338 -0.51 1.40 -8.92
N GLY A 339 0.80 1.29 -8.72
CA GLY A 339 1.37 0.77 -7.50
C GLY A 339 1.02 1.63 -6.28
N MET A 340 0.78 0.99 -5.13
CA MET A 340 0.44 1.66 -3.88
C MET A 340 1.44 1.30 -2.77
N VAL A 341 1.77 2.27 -1.92
CA VAL A 341 2.64 2.09 -0.74
C VAL A 341 2.05 2.78 0.48
N SER A 342 2.38 2.28 1.67
CA SER A 342 1.87 2.80 2.95
C SER A 342 2.91 3.57 3.77
N GLN A 343 4.08 3.85 3.19
CA GLN A 343 5.15 4.60 3.83
C GLN A 343 5.62 5.73 2.90
N PRO A 344 6.02 6.90 3.44
CA PRO A 344 6.44 8.02 2.63
C PRO A 344 7.82 7.82 1.98
N PHE A 345 8.69 7.00 2.59
CA PHE A 345 10.02 6.69 2.09
C PHE A 345 10.56 5.37 2.65
N GLY A 346 11.43 4.72 1.91
CA GLY A 346 12.16 3.52 2.30
C GLY A 346 12.65 2.75 1.08
N ARG A 347 13.53 1.75 1.31
CA ARG A 347 14.06 0.89 0.25
C ARG A 347 12.94 0.26 -0.58
N ASP A 348 11.97 -0.36 0.08
CA ASP A 348 10.89 -1.07 -0.61
C ASP A 348 9.94 -0.14 -1.36
N VAL A 349 9.76 1.10 -0.86
CA VAL A 349 9.00 2.15 -1.55
C VAL A 349 9.68 2.52 -2.87
N VAL A 350 10.99 2.80 -2.84
CA VAL A 350 11.77 3.16 -4.02
C VAL A 350 11.87 1.97 -4.98
N ARG A 351 12.13 0.75 -4.47
CA ARG A 351 12.17 -0.51 -5.24
C ARG A 351 10.89 -0.71 -6.03
N LYS A 352 9.74 -0.66 -5.36
CA LYS A 352 8.42 -0.87 -5.98
C LYS A 352 8.13 0.18 -7.05
N TYR A 353 8.41 1.44 -6.74
CA TYR A 353 8.23 2.54 -7.70
C TYR A 353 9.11 2.34 -8.94
N TRP A 354 10.41 2.06 -8.79
CA TRP A 354 11.31 1.91 -9.93
C TRP A 354 10.98 0.69 -10.80
N LEU A 355 10.43 -0.37 -10.20
CA LEU A 355 10.00 -1.55 -10.94
C LEU A 355 8.72 -1.30 -11.74
N LEU A 356 7.74 -0.58 -11.18
CA LEU A 356 6.37 -0.56 -11.69
C LEU A 356 5.97 0.75 -12.39
N GLN A 357 6.54 1.90 -12.00
CA GLN A 357 5.95 3.19 -12.38
C GLN A 357 5.95 3.46 -13.88
N ASP A 358 7.05 3.22 -14.58
CA ASP A 358 7.11 3.45 -16.04
C ASP A 358 6.15 2.52 -16.79
N LEU A 359 5.95 1.28 -16.29
CA LEU A 359 4.98 0.33 -16.82
C LEU A 359 3.54 0.83 -16.60
N MET A 360 3.19 1.25 -15.38
CA MET A 360 1.84 1.71 -15.06
C MET A 360 1.49 2.99 -15.83
N ARG A 361 2.45 3.88 -16.01
CA ARG A 361 2.27 5.06 -16.87
C ARG A 361 2.05 4.66 -18.34
N ALA A 362 2.76 3.66 -18.84
CA ALA A 362 2.59 3.18 -20.20
C ALA A 362 1.27 2.42 -20.42
N LEU A 363 0.71 1.79 -19.38
CA LEU A 363 -0.61 1.15 -19.41
C LEU A 363 -1.76 2.12 -19.12
N ALA A 364 -1.49 3.29 -18.56
CA ALA A 364 -2.51 4.28 -18.22
C ALA A 364 -3.46 4.54 -19.40
N LEU A 365 -4.75 4.54 -19.12
CA LEU A 365 -5.84 4.75 -20.08
C LEU A 365 -5.89 3.75 -21.25
N ARG A 366 -5.10 2.67 -21.23
CA ARG A 366 -5.25 1.56 -22.18
C ARG A 366 -6.42 0.67 -21.77
N THR A 367 -6.94 -0.09 -22.75
CA THR A 367 -8.06 -1.00 -22.52
C THR A 367 -7.58 -2.45 -22.59
N ILE A 368 -8.14 -3.32 -21.76
CA ILE A 368 -7.89 -4.76 -21.80
C ILE A 368 -8.70 -5.36 -22.94
N GLU A 369 -8.03 -5.97 -23.91
CA GLU A 369 -8.64 -6.64 -25.06
C GLU A 369 -8.99 -8.11 -24.78
N GLY A 370 -8.31 -8.71 -23.81
CA GLY A 370 -8.59 -10.09 -23.42
C GLY A 370 -7.62 -10.63 -22.37
N VAL A 371 -8.05 -11.68 -21.70
CA VAL A 371 -7.25 -12.47 -20.77
C VAL A 371 -7.30 -13.93 -21.18
N GLU A 372 -6.16 -14.58 -21.21
CA GLU A 372 -5.99 -15.98 -21.54
C GLU A 372 -5.39 -16.71 -20.36
N TYR A 373 -5.97 -17.86 -20.00
CA TYR A 373 -5.36 -18.84 -19.12
C TYR A 373 -4.58 -19.82 -19.99
N VAL A 374 -3.27 -19.63 -20.04
CA VAL A 374 -2.40 -20.34 -21.00
C VAL A 374 -2.38 -21.83 -20.66
N ASP A 375 -2.61 -22.68 -21.68
CA ASP A 375 -2.74 -24.14 -21.55
C ASP A 375 -3.84 -24.59 -20.57
N GLY A 376 -4.84 -23.72 -20.31
CA GLY A 376 -5.91 -23.97 -19.36
C GLY A 376 -5.49 -23.88 -17.88
N ASP A 377 -4.28 -23.41 -17.60
CA ASP A 377 -3.76 -23.22 -16.24
C ASP A 377 -4.18 -21.84 -15.70
N LEU A 378 -5.01 -21.84 -14.67
CA LEU A 378 -5.52 -20.61 -14.03
C LEU A 378 -4.41 -19.75 -13.42
N HIS A 379 -3.26 -20.34 -13.12
CA HIS A 379 -2.11 -19.66 -12.53
C HIS A 379 -1.21 -19.00 -13.58
N ARG A 380 -1.40 -19.27 -14.87
CA ARG A 380 -0.63 -18.75 -16.00
C ARG A 380 -1.49 -17.82 -16.83
N GLN A 381 -1.44 -16.53 -16.55
CA GLN A 381 -2.32 -15.56 -17.17
C GLN A 381 -1.56 -14.69 -18.17
N HIS A 382 -2.17 -14.49 -19.36
CA HIS A 382 -1.70 -13.58 -20.38
C HIS A 382 -2.77 -12.52 -20.65
N VAL A 383 -2.47 -11.27 -20.30
CA VAL A 383 -3.37 -10.12 -20.51
C VAL A 383 -2.93 -9.36 -21.76
N ARG A 384 -3.86 -9.18 -22.68
CA ARG A 384 -3.68 -8.40 -23.90
C ARG A 384 -4.32 -7.04 -23.75
N TRP A 385 -3.54 -6.00 -24.01
CA TRP A 385 -3.97 -4.61 -23.90
C TRP A 385 -3.95 -3.94 -25.28
N SER A 386 -4.77 -2.89 -25.44
CA SER A 386 -4.78 -2.06 -26.64
C SER A 386 -3.40 -1.49 -26.95
N GLY A 387 -3.15 -1.24 -28.25
CA GLY A 387 -1.84 -0.76 -28.71
C GLY A 387 -0.72 -1.81 -28.62
N GLY A 388 -1.08 -3.10 -28.61
CA GLY A 388 -0.12 -4.20 -28.67
C GLY A 388 0.60 -4.53 -27.37
N ALA A 389 0.20 -3.93 -26.23
CA ALA A 389 0.83 -4.26 -24.96
C ALA A 389 0.43 -5.66 -24.46
N ARG A 390 1.36 -6.31 -23.77
CA ARG A 390 1.24 -7.70 -23.29
C ARG A 390 1.79 -7.82 -21.88
N VAL A 391 1.06 -8.57 -21.04
CA VAL A 391 1.45 -8.90 -19.67
C VAL A 391 1.28 -10.40 -19.45
N TRP A 392 2.32 -11.07 -18.99
CA TRP A 392 2.32 -12.47 -18.57
C TRP A 392 2.58 -12.54 -17.08
N VAL A 393 1.78 -13.32 -16.36
CA VAL A 393 1.85 -13.47 -14.92
C VAL A 393 1.83 -14.96 -14.56
N ASN A 394 2.79 -15.39 -13.76
CA ASN A 394 2.83 -16.72 -13.18
C ASN A 394 2.50 -16.67 -11.68
N ARG A 395 1.39 -17.27 -11.29
CA ARG A 395 1.00 -17.43 -9.88
C ARG A 395 1.22 -18.84 -9.36
N GLY A 396 1.50 -19.80 -10.27
CA GLY A 396 1.78 -21.19 -9.94
C GLY A 396 3.17 -21.38 -9.32
N GLU A 397 3.35 -22.45 -8.56
CA GLU A 397 4.60 -22.75 -7.86
C GLU A 397 5.75 -23.09 -8.81
N ALA A 398 5.45 -23.72 -9.96
CA ALA A 398 6.44 -24.08 -10.95
C ALA A 398 6.85 -22.87 -11.81
N ASP A 399 8.13 -22.79 -12.16
CA ASP A 399 8.62 -21.83 -13.12
C ASP A 399 7.90 -21.98 -14.48
N TRP A 400 7.57 -20.86 -15.11
CA TRP A 400 6.93 -20.82 -16.42
C TRP A 400 7.84 -20.17 -17.46
N GLN A 401 8.13 -20.92 -18.53
CA GLN A 401 8.89 -20.40 -19.68
C GLN A 401 7.93 -19.75 -20.66
N VAL A 402 8.03 -18.43 -20.83
CA VAL A 402 7.14 -17.68 -21.72
C VAL A 402 7.81 -16.42 -22.28
N ALA A 403 7.59 -16.15 -23.56
CA ALA A 403 8.06 -14.94 -24.26
C ALA A 403 9.57 -14.65 -24.10
N GLY A 404 10.38 -15.69 -23.92
CA GLY A 404 11.83 -15.61 -23.75
C GLY A 404 12.29 -15.35 -22.31
N ALA A 405 11.41 -15.40 -21.32
CA ALA A 405 11.70 -15.27 -19.91
C ALA A 405 11.30 -16.51 -19.11
N THR A 406 11.94 -16.73 -17.97
CA THR A 406 11.54 -17.71 -16.95
C THR A 406 10.84 -16.98 -15.81
N LEU A 407 9.56 -17.18 -15.66
CA LEU A 407 8.77 -16.54 -14.60
C LEU A 407 8.65 -17.50 -13.41
N PRO A 408 9.25 -17.18 -12.25
CA PRO A 408 9.02 -17.92 -11.02
C PRO A 408 7.60 -17.72 -10.52
N GLN A 409 7.20 -18.41 -9.45
CA GLN A 409 5.96 -18.06 -8.74
C GLN A 409 5.94 -16.56 -8.40
N TYR A 410 4.81 -15.91 -8.66
CA TYR A 410 4.64 -14.45 -8.56
C TYR A 410 5.61 -13.65 -9.45
N GLY A 411 6.15 -14.29 -10.49
CA GLY A 411 6.89 -13.62 -11.54
C GLY A 411 5.95 -13.03 -12.59
N PHE A 412 6.43 -11.99 -13.26
CA PHE A 412 5.74 -11.41 -14.40
C PHE A 412 6.71 -10.92 -15.46
N LEU A 413 6.19 -10.77 -16.67
CA LEU A 413 6.82 -10.04 -17.78
C LEU A 413 5.77 -9.13 -18.39
N ALA A 414 6.07 -7.86 -18.52
CA ALA A 414 5.20 -6.88 -19.19
C ALA A 414 5.98 -6.15 -20.28
N ARG A 415 5.36 -5.99 -21.46
CA ARG A 415 5.91 -5.29 -22.62
C ARG A 415 4.88 -4.35 -23.21
N VAL A 416 5.20 -3.07 -23.20
CA VAL A 416 4.29 -2.01 -23.64
C VAL A 416 4.95 -1.15 -24.69
N PRO A 417 4.56 -1.26 -25.98
CA PRO A 417 5.00 -0.34 -27.02
C PRO A 417 4.50 1.08 -26.73
N THR A 418 5.37 2.08 -26.83
CA THR A 418 5.08 3.51 -26.69
C THR A 418 5.75 4.29 -27.83
N GLU A 419 5.40 5.56 -27.99
CA GLU A 419 6.09 6.44 -28.94
C GLU A 419 7.59 6.60 -28.61
N GLY A 420 7.94 6.56 -27.32
CA GLY A 420 9.32 6.63 -26.84
C GLY A 420 10.11 5.31 -26.92
N GLY A 421 9.49 4.24 -27.44
CA GLY A 421 10.09 2.91 -27.51
C GLY A 421 9.34 1.88 -26.65
N LEU A 422 9.99 0.76 -26.40
CA LEU A 422 9.43 -0.32 -25.58
C LEU A 422 9.64 -0.04 -24.09
N VAL A 423 8.56 -0.02 -23.33
CA VAL A 423 8.62 -0.12 -21.86
C VAL A 423 8.48 -1.60 -21.49
N GLU A 424 9.40 -2.09 -20.68
CA GLU A 424 9.43 -3.48 -20.21
C GLU A 424 9.68 -3.52 -18.72
N ALA A 425 8.97 -4.38 -17.99
CA ALA A 425 9.23 -4.68 -16.59
C ALA A 425 9.04 -6.16 -16.31
N SER A 426 9.83 -6.72 -15.38
CA SER A 426 9.77 -8.14 -15.05
C SER A 426 10.24 -8.46 -13.63
N ILE A 427 9.65 -9.50 -13.07
CA ILE A 427 10.23 -10.34 -12.03
C ILE A 427 10.45 -11.70 -12.69
N SER A 428 11.71 -12.06 -12.93
CA SER A 428 12.08 -13.25 -13.71
C SER A 428 13.30 -13.93 -13.12
N ARG A 429 13.62 -15.14 -13.62
CA ARG A 429 14.80 -15.90 -13.18
C ARG A 429 15.92 -15.81 -14.20
N HIS A 430 17.08 -15.35 -13.77
CA HIS A 430 18.31 -15.31 -14.54
C HIS A 430 19.39 -16.21 -13.87
N ASN A 431 19.87 -17.22 -14.57
CA ASN A 431 20.92 -18.13 -14.06
C ASN A 431 20.61 -18.68 -12.64
N GLY A 432 19.34 -19.02 -12.39
CA GLY A 432 18.88 -19.56 -11.11
C GLY A 432 18.53 -18.50 -10.05
N VAL A 433 18.83 -17.22 -10.27
CA VAL A 433 18.48 -16.12 -9.34
C VAL A 433 17.22 -15.42 -9.79
N ILE A 434 16.30 -15.15 -8.87
CA ILE A 434 15.14 -14.29 -9.13
C ILE A 434 15.60 -12.84 -9.09
N VAL A 435 15.28 -12.10 -10.14
CA VAL A 435 15.72 -10.70 -10.32
C VAL A 435 14.55 -9.80 -10.70
N GLU A 436 14.79 -8.50 -10.62
CA GLU A 436 13.88 -7.48 -11.12
C GLU A 436 14.58 -6.64 -12.20
N MET A 437 13.82 -6.31 -13.22
CA MET A 437 14.26 -5.40 -14.28
C MET A 437 13.09 -4.54 -14.72
N ALA A 438 13.34 -3.24 -14.93
CA ALA A 438 12.42 -2.35 -15.65
C ALA A 438 13.20 -1.44 -16.59
N ARG A 439 12.68 -1.24 -17.80
CA ARG A 439 13.32 -0.43 -18.84
C ARG A 439 12.30 0.48 -19.50
N SER A 440 12.69 1.73 -19.72
CA SER A 440 11.96 2.72 -20.52
C SER A 440 12.93 3.49 -21.42
N ALA A 441 12.47 4.58 -22.04
CA ALA A 441 13.27 5.33 -23.02
C ALA A 441 14.61 5.85 -22.48
N ASP A 442 14.65 6.26 -21.22
CA ASP A 442 15.80 6.93 -20.59
C ASP A 442 16.24 6.30 -19.27
N ARG A 443 15.64 5.16 -18.87
CA ARG A 443 15.88 4.50 -17.59
C ARG A 443 16.04 3.00 -17.75
N LEU A 444 16.93 2.43 -16.93
CA LEU A 444 17.08 0.99 -16.73
C LEU A 444 17.24 0.73 -15.23
N TYR A 445 16.26 0.09 -14.63
CA TYR A 445 16.33 -0.42 -13.26
C TYR A 445 16.69 -1.90 -13.28
N VAL A 446 17.62 -2.30 -12.41
CA VAL A 446 17.99 -3.70 -12.16
C VAL A 446 18.11 -3.96 -10.67
N ASN A 447 17.79 -5.19 -10.26
CA ASN A 447 17.94 -5.64 -8.88
C ASN A 447 18.33 -7.12 -8.87
N GLY A 448 19.58 -7.40 -8.51
CA GLY A 448 20.10 -8.76 -8.31
C GLY A 448 19.67 -9.39 -7.00
N ARG A 449 18.81 -8.73 -6.24
CA ARG A 449 18.18 -9.21 -4.99
C ARG A 449 19.16 -9.72 -3.94
N ARG A 450 20.36 -9.14 -3.86
CA ARG A 450 21.26 -9.43 -2.75
C ARG A 450 20.54 -9.17 -1.41
N VAL A 451 20.84 -9.97 -0.41
CA VAL A 451 20.30 -9.76 0.93
C VAL A 451 20.87 -8.47 1.49
N VAL A 452 19.95 -7.58 1.89
CA VAL A 452 20.27 -6.36 2.61
C VAL A 452 19.58 -6.45 3.96
N ASP A 453 20.37 -6.53 5.02
CA ASP A 453 19.84 -6.56 6.38
C ASP A 453 19.85 -5.14 6.96
N PRO A 454 18.72 -4.43 6.94
CA PRO A 454 18.59 -3.11 7.55
C PRO A 454 18.47 -3.19 9.07
N ALA A 455 18.43 -4.41 9.64
CA ALA A 455 18.17 -4.61 11.05
C ALA A 455 19.32 -4.07 11.91
N LEU A 456 18.94 -3.34 12.96
CA LEU A 456 19.85 -3.04 14.03
C LEU A 456 20.26 -4.35 14.72
N PRO A 457 21.52 -4.51 15.10
CA PRO A 457 21.98 -5.65 15.86
C PRO A 457 21.49 -5.55 17.32
N ILE A 458 20.16 -5.53 17.47
CA ILE A 458 19.41 -5.56 18.73
C ILE A 458 18.42 -6.71 18.59
N GLU A 459 18.51 -7.68 19.46
CA GLU A 459 17.71 -8.90 19.43
C GLU A 459 16.97 -9.12 20.75
N PRO A 460 15.62 -9.15 20.76
CA PRO A 460 14.83 -9.53 21.94
C PRO A 460 14.63 -11.04 22.02
N ARG A 461 14.68 -11.60 23.22
CA ARG A 461 14.30 -12.97 23.50
C ARG A 461 13.63 -13.10 24.88
N VAL A 462 12.83 -14.14 25.07
CA VAL A 462 12.28 -14.48 26.40
C VAL A 462 13.28 -15.37 27.12
N ASP A 463 13.77 -14.89 28.26
CA ASP A 463 14.66 -15.62 29.15
C ASP A 463 13.87 -16.48 30.15
N ALA A 464 12.77 -15.95 30.69
CA ALA A 464 11.90 -16.67 31.60
C ALA A 464 10.42 -16.33 31.38
N PHE A 465 9.57 -17.35 31.62
CA PHE A 465 8.12 -17.24 31.59
C PHE A 465 7.53 -17.82 32.86
N LYS A 466 6.55 -17.13 33.47
CA LYS A 466 5.81 -17.61 34.62
C LYS A 466 4.33 -17.33 34.50
N ASP A 467 3.52 -18.38 34.65
CA ASP A 467 2.09 -18.25 34.92
C ASP A 467 1.91 -17.85 36.40
N ARG A 468 1.30 -16.71 36.64
CA ARG A 468 1.02 -16.16 37.97
C ARG A 468 -0.37 -16.50 38.49
N GLY A 469 -1.17 -17.21 37.70
CA GLY A 469 -2.60 -17.42 37.95
C GLY A 469 -3.46 -16.24 37.57
N ASP A 470 -4.77 -16.37 37.70
CA ASP A 470 -5.78 -15.34 37.37
C ASP A 470 -5.54 -14.66 35.99
N ARG A 471 -5.22 -15.49 35.00
CA ARG A 471 -4.90 -15.06 33.63
C ARG A 471 -3.69 -14.12 33.53
N THR A 472 -2.87 -14.04 34.56
CA THR A 472 -1.71 -13.15 34.61
C THR A 472 -0.42 -13.91 34.37
N ILE A 473 0.40 -13.39 33.48
CA ILE A 473 1.71 -13.92 33.12
C ILE A 473 2.80 -12.89 33.42
N GLU A 474 3.97 -13.39 33.77
CA GLU A 474 5.19 -12.61 33.91
C GLU A 474 6.25 -13.12 32.95
N LEU A 475 6.87 -12.20 32.25
CA LEU A 475 7.91 -12.43 31.26
C LEU A 475 9.20 -11.72 31.71
N THR A 476 10.30 -12.45 31.72
CA THR A 476 11.63 -11.83 31.72
C THR A 476 12.16 -11.85 30.32
N LEU A 477 12.45 -10.67 29.78
CA LEU A 477 13.01 -10.50 28.46
C LEU A 477 14.49 -10.15 28.57
N GLU A 478 15.26 -10.66 27.66
CA GLU A 478 16.64 -10.26 27.44
C GLU A 478 16.77 -9.60 26.07
N TRP A 479 17.36 -8.41 26.04
CA TRP A 479 17.66 -7.67 24.83
C TRP A 479 19.18 -7.65 24.64
N GLN A 480 19.67 -8.34 23.61
CA GLN A 480 21.07 -8.28 23.22
C GLN A 480 21.25 -7.10 22.27
N ALA A 481 21.88 -6.03 22.73
CA ALA A 481 22.08 -4.80 21.97
C ALA A 481 23.58 -4.63 21.65
N ASP A 482 24.01 -4.97 20.44
CA ASP A 482 25.39 -4.80 19.98
C ASP A 482 25.69 -3.34 19.57
N VAL A 483 24.65 -2.50 19.53
CA VAL A 483 24.72 -1.04 19.32
C VAL A 483 23.91 -0.32 20.37
N PRO A 484 24.19 0.95 20.67
CA PRO A 484 23.37 1.73 21.60
C PRO A 484 21.91 1.79 21.15
N ILE A 485 20.98 1.65 22.10
CA ILE A 485 19.54 1.83 21.84
C ILE A 485 19.31 3.27 21.35
N PRO A 486 18.66 3.46 20.16
CA PRO A 486 18.41 4.78 19.60
C PRO A 486 17.48 5.64 20.47
N GLU A 487 17.69 6.95 20.45
CA GLU A 487 16.79 7.91 21.10
C GLU A 487 15.41 7.92 20.44
N GLY A 488 14.38 8.24 21.22
CA GLY A 488 13.01 8.41 20.73
C GLY A 488 12.23 7.12 20.49
N TYR A 489 12.81 5.94 20.80
CA TYR A 489 12.13 4.65 20.65
C TYR A 489 11.76 4.02 22.00
N ARG A 490 10.65 3.27 21.98
CA ARG A 490 10.16 2.49 23.11
C ARG A 490 9.93 1.05 22.70
N ALA A 491 10.22 0.11 23.58
CA ALA A 491 9.90 -1.28 23.38
C ALA A 491 8.41 -1.55 23.54
N PHE A 492 7.90 -2.52 22.80
CA PHE A 492 6.55 -3.05 22.94
C PHE A 492 6.55 -4.58 22.99
N LEU A 493 5.48 -5.13 23.57
CA LEU A 493 5.11 -6.53 23.51
C LEU A 493 3.68 -6.64 23.04
N HIS A 494 3.47 -7.35 21.95
CA HIS A 494 2.16 -7.61 21.36
C HIS A 494 1.81 -9.09 21.52
N PHE A 495 0.61 -9.33 21.97
CA PHE A 495 -0.01 -10.66 21.99
C PHE A 495 -1.00 -10.68 20.82
N CYS A 496 -0.67 -11.51 19.85
CA CYS A 496 -1.38 -11.53 18.57
C CYS A 496 -2.08 -12.88 18.39
N ASP A 497 -3.13 -12.87 17.59
CA ASP A 497 -3.69 -14.12 17.09
C ASP A 497 -2.80 -14.74 16.00
N GLN A 498 -3.27 -15.85 15.43
CA GLN A 498 -2.57 -16.55 14.36
C GLN A 498 -2.50 -15.74 13.04
N GLN A 499 -3.34 -14.72 12.88
CA GLN A 499 -3.35 -13.81 11.74
C GLN A 499 -2.44 -12.59 11.97
N GLY A 500 -1.86 -12.47 13.17
CA GLY A 500 -0.97 -11.37 13.53
C GLY A 500 -1.67 -10.10 14.01
N GLU A 501 -2.99 -10.14 14.19
CA GLU A 501 -3.75 -9.04 14.79
C GLU A 501 -3.47 -8.97 16.29
N ILE A 502 -3.29 -7.74 16.78
CA ILE A 502 -2.97 -7.49 18.19
C ILE A 502 -4.24 -7.63 19.02
N LEU A 503 -4.28 -8.60 19.91
CA LEU A 503 -5.38 -8.79 20.85
C LEU A 503 -5.21 -7.93 22.10
N PHE A 504 -4.00 -7.87 22.61
CA PHE A 504 -3.62 -7.00 23.73
C PHE A 504 -2.11 -6.80 23.73
N GLN A 505 -1.63 -5.91 24.58
CA GLN A 505 -0.22 -5.58 24.68
C GLN A 505 0.21 -5.41 26.14
N ALA A 506 1.50 -5.59 26.39
CA ALA A 506 2.12 -5.31 27.68
C ALA A 506 3.25 -4.30 27.52
N SER A 507 3.44 -3.50 28.54
CA SER A 507 4.56 -2.57 28.62
C SER A 507 5.71 -3.21 29.37
N GLN A 508 6.94 -2.96 28.93
CA GLN A 508 8.16 -3.24 29.67
C GLN A 508 8.54 -2.00 30.49
N ASP A 509 9.35 -2.19 31.50
CA ASP A 509 9.92 -1.05 32.25
C ASP A 509 10.72 -0.15 31.29
N PRO A 510 10.27 1.10 31.04
CA PRO A 510 10.95 2.00 30.12
C PRO A 510 12.40 2.33 30.51
N SER A 511 12.71 2.25 31.81
CA SER A 511 14.06 2.53 32.31
C SER A 511 15.06 1.42 31.97
N ALA A 512 14.59 0.20 31.77
CA ALA A 512 15.45 -0.92 31.37
C ALA A 512 16.04 -0.73 29.98
N LEU A 513 15.26 -0.18 29.05
CA LEU A 513 15.63 0.04 27.64
C LEU A 513 15.86 1.53 27.33
N ALA A 514 16.46 2.26 28.26
CA ALA A 514 16.77 3.67 28.07
C ALA A 514 17.73 3.89 26.87
N PRO A 515 17.61 5.02 26.16
CA PRO A 515 18.51 5.38 25.07
C PRO A 515 19.99 5.33 25.48
N GLY A 516 20.84 4.92 24.55
CA GLY A 516 22.28 4.81 24.76
C GLY A 516 22.75 3.54 25.49
N ARG A 517 21.87 2.73 26.05
CA ARG A 517 22.25 1.43 26.63
C ARG A 517 22.68 0.44 25.55
N GLN A 518 23.67 -0.39 25.89
CA GLN A 518 24.26 -1.40 25.02
C GLN A 518 24.61 -2.64 25.86
N GLY A 519 24.80 -3.78 25.20
CA GLY A 519 25.09 -5.07 25.80
C GLY A 519 23.82 -5.87 26.13
N THR A 520 23.90 -6.78 27.06
CA THR A 520 22.78 -7.60 27.50
C THR A 520 21.93 -6.82 28.51
N ILE A 521 20.64 -6.62 28.18
CA ILE A 521 19.71 -5.80 28.95
C ILE A 521 18.51 -6.66 29.34
N GLY A 522 18.32 -6.88 30.64
CA GLY A 522 17.13 -7.56 31.19
C GLY A 522 15.97 -6.58 31.36
N ALA A 523 14.76 -7.01 31.00
CA ALA A 523 13.51 -6.27 31.19
C ALA A 523 12.39 -7.23 31.61
N THR A 524 11.57 -6.82 32.59
CA THR A 524 10.42 -7.61 33.04
C THR A 524 9.12 -6.98 32.51
N ALA A 525 8.18 -7.81 32.11
CA ALA A 525 6.83 -7.40 31.73
C ALA A 525 5.79 -8.30 32.40
N THR A 526 4.69 -7.69 32.83
CA THR A 526 3.52 -8.41 33.33
C THR A 526 2.35 -8.12 32.40
N ALA A 527 1.59 -9.15 32.05
CA ALA A 527 0.39 -9.03 31.23
C ALA A 527 -0.75 -9.85 31.82
N THR A 528 -1.97 -9.29 31.77
CA THR A 528 -3.19 -10.04 32.06
C THR A 528 -3.91 -10.33 30.76
N VAL A 529 -4.13 -11.61 30.48
CA VAL A 529 -4.84 -12.03 29.27
C VAL A 529 -6.33 -11.67 29.41
N PRO A 530 -6.89 -10.87 28.49
CA PRO A 530 -8.28 -10.45 28.53
C PRO A 530 -9.27 -11.62 28.62
N GLY A 531 -10.40 -11.39 29.26
CA GLY A 531 -11.42 -12.42 29.49
C GLY A 531 -12.06 -12.94 28.22
N GLU A 532 -12.11 -12.12 27.18
CA GLU A 532 -12.61 -12.45 25.83
C GLU A 532 -11.73 -13.42 25.03
N VAL A 533 -10.46 -13.59 25.42
CA VAL A 533 -9.60 -14.62 24.83
C VAL A 533 -9.99 -15.97 25.40
N ALA A 534 -10.50 -16.86 24.55
CA ALA A 534 -11.06 -18.14 24.97
C ALA A 534 -9.98 -19.13 25.49
N VAL A 535 -10.39 -20.00 26.39
CA VAL A 535 -9.57 -21.15 26.79
C VAL A 535 -9.39 -22.07 25.59
N GLY A 536 -8.17 -22.57 25.38
CA GLY A 536 -7.78 -23.38 24.22
C GLY A 536 -7.14 -22.55 23.08
N GLU A 537 -7.23 -21.22 23.13
CA GLU A 537 -6.56 -20.36 22.15
C GLU A 537 -5.04 -20.36 22.34
N THR A 538 -4.35 -20.16 21.22
CA THR A 538 -2.90 -19.98 21.14
C THR A 538 -2.62 -18.60 20.60
N LEU A 539 -1.85 -17.81 21.33
CA LEU A 539 -1.45 -16.45 20.94
C LEU A 539 0.03 -16.41 20.61
N GLU A 540 0.41 -15.62 19.64
CA GLU A 540 1.80 -15.35 19.28
C GLU A 540 2.30 -14.11 20.03
N LEU A 541 3.45 -14.25 20.71
CA LEU A 541 4.13 -13.14 21.37
C LEU A 541 5.15 -12.53 20.43
N ARG A 542 5.05 -11.23 20.20
CA ARG A 542 5.94 -10.46 19.35
C ARG A 542 6.49 -9.24 20.09
N ALA A 543 7.76 -8.93 19.86
CA ALA A 543 8.43 -7.77 20.46
C ALA A 543 9.02 -6.85 19.38
N GLY A 544 9.28 -5.62 19.76
CA GLY A 544 9.93 -4.66 18.88
C GLY A 544 10.14 -3.32 19.56
N MET A 545 10.60 -2.35 18.79
CA MET A 545 10.74 -0.96 19.22
C MET A 545 10.03 -0.04 18.24
N TYR A 546 9.36 1.01 18.75
CA TYR A 546 8.62 1.98 17.94
C TYR A 546 8.86 3.40 18.41
N ALA A 547 8.75 4.36 17.50
CA ALA A 547 8.74 5.79 17.82
C ALA A 547 7.32 6.22 18.21
N PRO A 548 7.07 6.70 19.44
CA PRO A 548 5.74 7.15 19.87
C PRO A 548 5.19 8.30 19.04
N SER A 549 6.05 9.12 18.46
CA SER A 549 5.70 10.29 17.67
C SER A 549 5.11 9.98 16.29
N GLY A 550 5.37 8.78 15.74
CA GLY A 550 4.94 8.44 14.38
C GLY A 550 4.58 6.97 14.17
N GLY A 551 4.67 6.15 15.22
CA GLY A 551 4.37 4.72 15.13
C GLY A 551 5.39 3.89 14.32
N GLN A 552 6.46 4.51 13.80
CA GLN A 552 7.49 3.81 13.04
C GLN A 552 8.22 2.79 13.91
N ARG A 553 8.34 1.56 13.41
CA ARG A 553 9.07 0.49 14.09
C ARG A 553 10.50 0.38 13.57
N LEU A 554 11.43 0.10 14.46
CA LEU A 554 12.81 -0.24 14.10
C LEU A 554 12.86 -1.66 13.51
N ALA A 555 13.65 -1.84 12.48
CA ALA A 555 14.08 -3.18 12.07
C ALA A 555 15.10 -3.69 13.08
N LEU A 556 14.82 -4.83 13.71
CA LEU A 556 15.66 -5.48 14.72
C LEU A 556 16.08 -6.86 14.24
N ARG A 557 17.20 -7.37 14.75
CA ARG A 557 17.67 -8.72 14.46
C ARG A 557 16.72 -9.76 15.07
N GLY A 558 16.42 -10.82 14.32
CA GLY A 558 15.58 -11.93 14.73
C GLY A 558 14.51 -12.31 13.72
N PRO A 559 13.64 -13.26 14.01
CA PRO A 559 12.57 -13.71 13.13
C PRO A 559 11.46 -12.66 12.98
N ASP A 560 11.66 -11.71 12.08
CA ASP A 560 10.72 -10.64 11.77
C ASP A 560 9.47 -11.18 11.06
N ASP A 561 8.30 -10.65 11.41
CA ASP A 561 7.02 -11.04 10.81
C ASP A 561 6.67 -10.28 9.52
N GLY A 562 7.61 -9.45 9.01
CA GLY A 562 7.41 -8.55 7.87
C GLY A 562 6.85 -7.18 8.24
N THR A 563 6.53 -6.96 9.52
CA THR A 563 6.03 -5.68 10.05
C THR A 563 6.92 -5.09 11.14
N ARG A 564 8.18 -5.50 11.19
CA ARG A 564 9.18 -5.10 12.20
C ARG A 564 8.77 -5.49 13.62
N ARG A 565 8.26 -6.71 13.76
CA ARG A 565 7.96 -7.36 15.04
C ARG A 565 8.66 -8.72 15.08
N ILE A 566 9.49 -8.90 16.04
CA ILE A 566 10.25 -10.15 16.23
C ILE A 566 9.38 -11.18 16.93
N ARG A 567 9.20 -12.34 16.35
CA ARG A 567 8.45 -13.47 16.90
C ARG A 567 9.26 -14.11 18.02
N LEU A 568 8.74 -14.06 19.24
CA LEU A 568 9.40 -14.63 20.41
C LEU A 568 8.95 -16.07 20.71
N GLY A 569 7.68 -16.38 20.46
CA GLY A 569 7.08 -17.68 20.71
C GLY A 569 5.56 -17.62 20.84
N THR A 570 4.98 -18.66 21.41
CA THR A 570 3.53 -18.76 21.59
C THR A 570 3.17 -19.02 23.05
N ILE A 571 2.05 -18.44 23.49
CA ILE A 571 1.38 -18.81 24.73
C ILE A 571 0.08 -19.55 24.41
N ARG A 572 -0.22 -20.58 25.20
CA ARG A 572 -1.46 -21.35 25.07
C ARG A 572 -2.23 -21.31 26.38
N LEU A 573 -3.53 -21.01 26.27
CA LEU A 573 -4.47 -21.05 27.40
C LEU A 573 -5.00 -22.47 27.53
N GLU A 574 -4.50 -23.23 28.46
CA GLU A 574 -4.90 -24.62 28.68
C GLU A 574 -6.02 -24.72 29.71
N GLY A 575 -7.02 -25.55 29.44
CA GLY A 575 -8.16 -25.71 30.32
C GLY A 575 -9.31 -26.47 29.66
N GLU A 576 -10.46 -26.50 30.33
CA GLU A 576 -11.66 -27.19 29.86
C GLU A 576 -12.88 -26.26 29.94
N GLY A 577 -13.60 -26.11 28.86
CA GLY A 577 -14.67 -25.13 28.75
C GLY A 577 -14.15 -23.71 29.00
N ASP A 578 -14.80 -22.94 29.85
CA ASP A 578 -14.36 -21.58 30.21
C ASP A 578 -13.35 -21.56 31.37
N ARG A 579 -12.99 -22.72 31.92
CA ARG A 579 -12.10 -22.84 33.06
C ARG A 579 -10.65 -22.94 32.61
N LEU A 580 -9.88 -21.86 32.79
CA LEU A 580 -8.44 -21.86 32.58
C LEU A 580 -7.75 -22.69 33.68
N ALA A 581 -6.88 -23.61 33.28
CA ALA A 581 -6.06 -24.42 34.17
C ALA A 581 -4.63 -23.90 34.26
N ALA A 582 -4.06 -23.50 33.10
CA ALA A 582 -2.70 -22.98 33.02
C ALA A 582 -2.50 -22.15 31.76
N ILE A 583 -1.48 -21.30 31.79
CA ILE A 583 -0.94 -20.65 30.59
C ILE A 583 0.46 -21.21 30.34
N THR A 584 0.66 -21.82 29.19
CA THR A 584 1.94 -22.42 28.85
C THR A 584 2.69 -21.63 27.79
N TRP A 585 4.01 -21.72 27.79
CA TRP A 585 4.92 -21.02 26.88
C TRP A 585 5.68 -22.00 26.01
N LYS A 586 5.77 -21.66 24.72
CA LYS A 586 6.64 -22.35 23.76
C LYS A 586 7.46 -21.30 23.00
N PRO A 587 8.81 -21.35 23.09
CA PRO A 587 9.64 -20.43 22.32
C PRO A 587 9.46 -20.64 20.82
N HIS A 588 9.65 -19.56 20.06
CA HIS A 588 9.66 -19.62 18.60
C HIS A 588 10.82 -20.50 18.14
N VAL A 589 10.51 -21.45 17.28
CA VAL A 589 11.52 -22.24 16.57
C VAL A 589 11.68 -21.58 15.19
N PRO A 590 12.87 -21.03 14.89
CA PRO A 590 13.10 -20.43 13.59
C PRO A 590 12.87 -21.45 12.47
N GLU A 591 11.93 -21.16 11.59
CA GLU A 591 11.78 -21.89 10.33
C GLU A 591 12.72 -21.29 9.28
N PRO A 592 13.13 -22.05 8.27
CA PRO A 592 13.87 -21.47 7.15
C PRO A 592 13.08 -20.28 6.58
N ASP A 593 13.72 -19.13 6.46
CA ASP A 593 13.06 -17.94 5.93
C ASP A 593 12.66 -18.19 4.44
N PRO A 594 11.36 -18.24 4.13
CA PRO A 594 10.90 -18.51 2.76
C PRO A 594 11.30 -17.41 1.78
N LEU A 595 11.65 -16.21 2.28
CA LEU A 595 12.19 -15.13 1.45
C LEU A 595 13.60 -15.44 0.92
N LEU A 596 14.43 -16.23 1.63
CA LEU A 596 15.78 -16.56 1.16
C LEU A 596 15.75 -17.25 -0.20
N ALA A 597 14.74 -18.08 -0.49
CA ALA A 597 14.56 -18.71 -1.79
C ALA A 597 14.24 -17.70 -2.92
N ARG A 598 13.83 -16.48 -2.56
CA ARG A 598 13.48 -15.38 -3.46
C ARG A 598 14.57 -14.31 -3.53
N GLN A 599 15.68 -14.50 -2.86
CA GLN A 599 16.80 -13.58 -2.74
C GLN A 599 18.08 -14.21 -3.30
N ASN A 600 19.12 -13.40 -3.34
CA ASN A 600 20.48 -13.77 -3.72
C ASN A 600 21.41 -13.64 -2.50
N PRO A 601 21.37 -14.60 -1.53
CA PRO A 601 22.09 -14.47 -0.27
C PRO A 601 23.61 -14.50 -0.44
N GLU A 602 24.10 -15.14 -1.51
CA GLU A 602 25.55 -15.18 -1.82
C GLU A 602 26.03 -13.94 -2.58
N ALA A 603 25.13 -12.98 -2.84
CA ALA A 603 25.40 -11.77 -3.62
C ALA A 603 26.12 -12.06 -4.96
N ARG A 604 25.71 -13.16 -5.64
CA ARG A 604 26.28 -13.52 -6.94
C ARG A 604 25.94 -12.45 -7.97
N PRO A 605 26.91 -11.94 -8.73
CA PRO A 605 26.64 -11.04 -9.84
C PRO A 605 25.68 -11.68 -10.85
N VAL A 606 24.71 -10.90 -11.31
CA VAL A 606 23.73 -11.31 -12.32
C VAL A 606 23.92 -10.47 -13.56
N ASP A 607 23.95 -11.13 -14.71
CA ASP A 607 24.04 -10.51 -16.02
C ASP A 607 22.65 -10.09 -16.52
N PHE A 608 22.43 -8.78 -16.63
CA PHE A 608 21.22 -8.15 -17.21
C PHE A 608 21.42 -7.71 -18.67
N GLY A 609 22.53 -8.09 -19.30
CA GLY A 609 22.96 -7.61 -20.60
C GLY A 609 23.82 -6.34 -20.48
N PRO A 610 23.26 -5.14 -20.45
CA PRO A 610 24.01 -3.89 -20.33
C PRO A 610 24.78 -3.70 -19.02
N ILE A 611 24.38 -4.40 -17.97
CA ILE A 611 24.98 -4.30 -16.63
C ILE A 611 25.03 -5.67 -15.97
N GLU A 612 26.13 -5.93 -15.27
CA GLU A 612 26.30 -7.08 -14.39
C GLU A 612 26.47 -6.59 -12.96
N THR A 613 25.61 -7.07 -12.04
CA THR A 613 25.67 -6.68 -10.62
C THR A 613 24.84 -7.64 -9.74
N ALA A 614 25.21 -7.76 -8.46
CA ALA A 614 24.36 -8.35 -7.43
C ALA A 614 23.48 -7.30 -6.74
N GLY A 615 23.79 -6.02 -6.95
CA GLY A 615 23.12 -4.89 -6.30
C GLY A 615 21.79 -4.51 -6.93
N ALA A 616 21.25 -3.41 -6.45
CA ALA A 616 20.02 -2.80 -6.98
C ALA A 616 20.25 -1.32 -7.28
N CYS A 617 20.09 -0.94 -8.53
CA CYS A 617 20.28 0.44 -8.97
C CYS A 617 19.43 0.79 -10.20
N ARG A 618 19.25 2.08 -10.41
CA ARG A 618 18.66 2.64 -11.63
C ARG A 618 19.70 3.44 -12.39
N LEU A 619 19.89 3.09 -13.66
CA LEU A 619 20.63 3.87 -14.63
C LEU A 619 19.68 4.87 -15.28
N THR A 620 20.08 6.13 -15.35
CA THR A 620 19.30 7.20 -16.00
C THR A 620 20.17 7.96 -16.96
N ARG A 621 19.72 8.09 -18.21
CA ARG A 621 20.38 8.95 -19.21
C ARG A 621 20.04 10.41 -18.93
N GLN A 622 21.02 11.26 -18.81
CA GLN A 622 20.88 12.71 -18.64
C GLN A 622 21.75 13.44 -19.68
N GLY A 623 21.16 13.68 -20.87
CA GLY A 623 21.94 14.16 -22.01
C GLY A 623 23.02 13.15 -22.41
N ASP A 624 24.28 13.58 -22.37
CA ASP A 624 25.47 12.75 -22.64
C ASP A 624 26.03 12.05 -21.40
N ALA A 625 25.46 12.29 -20.23
CA ALA A 625 25.85 11.64 -18.98
C ALA A 625 24.97 10.41 -18.67
N LEU A 626 25.59 9.45 -17.99
CA LEU A 626 24.89 8.34 -17.34
C LEU A 626 24.94 8.52 -15.83
N VAL A 627 23.79 8.42 -15.17
CA VAL A 627 23.71 8.47 -13.70
C VAL A 627 23.27 7.12 -13.17
N ILE A 628 24.04 6.54 -12.26
CA ILE A 628 23.72 5.33 -11.51
C ILE A 628 23.25 5.76 -10.13
N THR A 629 22.00 5.45 -9.80
CA THR A 629 21.42 5.71 -8.46
C THR A 629 21.15 4.36 -7.78
N PRO A 630 21.88 3.99 -6.72
CA PRO A 630 21.57 2.80 -5.91
C PRO A 630 20.22 2.94 -5.21
N LEU A 631 19.58 1.81 -4.85
CA LEU A 631 18.49 1.84 -3.89
C LEU A 631 18.99 2.35 -2.52
N PRO A 632 18.10 2.97 -1.70
CA PRO A 632 18.48 3.45 -0.38
C PRO A 632 18.81 2.30 0.58
N ASP A 633 20.09 1.96 0.65
CA ASP A 633 20.65 0.87 1.47
C ASP A 633 21.63 1.46 2.49
N GLU A 634 21.15 2.20 3.46
CA GLU A 634 21.99 3.01 4.38
C GLU A 634 23.02 2.20 5.17
N ARG A 635 22.84 0.88 5.34
CA ARG A 635 23.71 0.01 6.13
C ARG A 635 24.30 -1.16 5.37
N ALA A 636 23.90 -1.35 4.14
CA ALA A 636 24.47 -2.42 3.33
C ALA A 636 25.90 -2.08 2.90
N PRO A 637 26.79 -3.08 2.72
CA PRO A 637 28.03 -2.85 2.03
C PRO A 637 27.77 -2.34 0.61
N GLY A 638 28.72 -1.60 0.04
CA GLY A 638 28.67 -1.23 -1.37
C GLY A 638 28.58 -2.46 -2.29
N PHE A 639 28.34 -2.20 -3.54
CA PHE A 639 28.35 -3.24 -4.58
C PHE A 639 28.99 -2.69 -5.86
N THR A 640 29.47 -3.59 -6.71
CA THR A 640 30.01 -3.23 -8.01
C THR A 640 28.94 -3.31 -9.08
N ALA A 641 28.86 -2.30 -9.92
CA ALA A 641 28.08 -2.28 -11.15
C ALA A 641 29.04 -2.31 -12.35
N THR A 642 29.13 -3.43 -13.05
CA THR A 642 29.93 -3.56 -14.26
C THR A 642 29.07 -3.28 -15.48
N LEU A 643 29.29 -2.14 -16.13
CA LEU A 643 28.58 -1.72 -17.34
C LEU A 643 29.26 -2.23 -18.58
N ARG A 644 28.50 -2.80 -19.52
CA ARG A 644 28.94 -3.07 -20.90
C ARG A 644 28.48 -1.91 -21.76
N TRP A 645 29.40 -0.99 -22.05
CA TRP A 645 29.06 0.33 -22.59
C TRP A 645 28.37 0.24 -23.96
N ASP A 646 28.84 -0.65 -24.81
CA ASP A 646 28.32 -0.81 -26.16
C ASP A 646 26.95 -1.56 -26.20
N GLN A 647 26.53 -2.17 -25.06
CA GLN A 647 25.23 -2.84 -24.89
C GLN A 647 24.20 -1.96 -24.17
N LEU A 648 24.59 -0.76 -23.74
CA LEU A 648 23.61 0.17 -23.17
C LEU A 648 22.49 0.46 -24.18
N PRO A 649 21.23 0.63 -23.73
CA PRO A 649 20.12 0.94 -24.64
C PRO A 649 20.23 2.33 -25.26
N TRP A 650 21.23 3.10 -24.88
CA TRP A 650 21.50 4.46 -25.33
C TRP A 650 22.89 4.56 -25.99
N LYS A 651 22.97 5.36 -27.05
CA LYS A 651 24.27 5.73 -27.60
C LYS A 651 24.85 6.90 -26.81
N LEU A 652 25.81 6.63 -25.94
CA LEU A 652 26.46 7.64 -25.11
C LEU A 652 27.94 7.68 -25.43
N PRO A 653 28.62 8.87 -25.36
CA PRO A 653 30.05 8.95 -25.44
C PRO A 653 30.71 8.19 -24.27
N ARG A 654 31.83 7.55 -24.47
CA ARG A 654 32.57 6.84 -23.38
C ARG A 654 32.97 7.85 -22.31
N PRO A 655 32.61 7.62 -21.04
CA PRO A 655 32.96 8.54 -19.95
C PRO A 655 34.45 8.36 -19.56
N ALA A 656 35.05 9.43 -19.13
CA ALA A 656 36.43 9.43 -18.60
C ALA A 656 36.43 9.42 -17.06
N ARG A 657 35.35 9.86 -16.44
CA ARG A 657 35.26 10.07 -14.98
C ARG A 657 33.93 9.61 -14.41
N VAL A 658 33.98 9.21 -13.13
CA VAL A 658 32.81 9.06 -12.27
C VAL A 658 32.90 10.04 -11.13
N GLU A 659 31.78 10.74 -10.87
CA GLU A 659 31.58 11.63 -9.75
C GLU A 659 30.52 11.06 -8.80
N SER A 660 30.91 10.82 -7.56
CA SER A 660 29.97 10.43 -6.51
C SER A 660 29.28 11.66 -5.95
N LEU A 661 27.95 11.60 -5.82
CA LEU A 661 27.11 12.72 -5.40
C LEU A 661 26.39 12.42 -4.09
N SER A 662 26.23 13.44 -3.26
CA SER A 662 25.33 13.41 -2.10
C SER A 662 23.87 13.49 -2.53
N GLU A 663 22.93 13.29 -1.59
CA GLU A 663 21.50 13.44 -1.82
C GLU A 663 21.11 14.90 -2.19
N THR A 664 21.93 15.88 -1.83
CA THR A 664 21.78 17.30 -2.21
C THR A 664 22.46 17.67 -3.53
N GLY A 665 23.13 16.69 -4.18
CA GLY A 665 23.84 16.89 -5.44
C GLY A 665 25.28 17.40 -5.29
N GLU A 666 25.81 17.50 -4.07
CA GLU A 666 27.19 17.90 -3.81
C GLU A 666 28.16 16.78 -4.17
N SER A 667 29.31 17.13 -4.71
CA SER A 667 30.37 16.20 -5.05
C SER A 667 31.03 15.62 -3.80
N LEU A 668 30.99 14.29 -3.64
CA LEU A 668 31.67 13.55 -2.59
C LEU A 668 33.09 13.09 -3.02
N GLY A 669 33.36 13.21 -4.30
CA GLY A 669 34.66 12.80 -4.87
C GLY A 669 34.53 12.43 -6.33
N ARG A 670 35.70 12.47 -7.04
CA ARG A 670 35.81 12.10 -8.44
C ARG A 670 36.93 11.11 -8.62
N SER A 671 36.72 10.12 -9.48
CA SER A 671 37.77 9.18 -9.90
C SER A 671 37.75 8.99 -11.42
N ARG A 672 38.90 8.61 -11.94
CA ARG A 672 39.06 8.24 -13.34
C ARG A 672 38.43 6.87 -13.56
N LEU A 673 37.80 6.67 -14.69
CA LEU A 673 37.30 5.38 -15.13
C LEU A 673 38.31 4.66 -15.99
N GLU A 674 38.47 3.38 -15.74
CA GLU A 674 39.28 2.49 -16.53
C GLU A 674 38.41 1.44 -17.20
N PHE A 675 38.53 1.31 -18.52
CA PHE A 675 37.80 0.34 -19.30
C PHE A 675 38.60 -0.91 -19.53
N ASP A 676 38.00 -2.07 -19.37
CA ASP A 676 38.50 -3.35 -19.86
C ASP A 676 37.64 -3.74 -21.09
N GLY A 677 38.19 -3.49 -22.28
CA GLY A 677 37.41 -3.59 -23.52
C GLY A 677 36.28 -2.58 -23.60
N ASP A 678 35.02 -3.04 -23.58
CA ASP A 678 33.83 -2.20 -23.49
C ASP A 678 33.21 -2.17 -22.07
N ALA A 679 33.81 -2.91 -21.13
CA ALA A 679 33.33 -2.99 -19.75
C ALA A 679 33.97 -1.92 -18.87
N VAL A 680 33.19 -1.34 -17.97
CA VAL A 680 33.64 -0.42 -16.92
C VAL A 680 32.98 -0.73 -15.60
N ALA A 681 33.77 -0.92 -14.55
CA ALA A 681 33.30 -1.18 -13.20
C ALA A 681 33.12 0.12 -12.43
N VAL A 682 31.99 0.28 -11.77
CA VAL A 682 31.65 1.40 -10.88
C VAL A 682 31.32 0.86 -9.49
N GLU A 683 32.12 1.29 -8.51
CA GLU A 683 31.86 0.95 -7.10
C GLU A 683 30.74 1.84 -6.54
N CYS A 684 29.58 1.24 -6.27
CA CYS A 684 28.43 1.91 -5.69
C CYS A 684 28.54 1.91 -4.16
N SER A 685 29.07 3.00 -3.63
CA SER A 685 29.23 3.19 -2.19
C SER A 685 27.87 3.48 -1.52
N PRO A 686 27.56 2.90 -0.34
CA PRO A 686 26.35 3.24 0.40
C PRO A 686 26.33 4.68 0.94
N ARG A 687 27.46 5.39 0.88
CA ARG A 687 27.56 6.80 1.26
C ARG A 687 27.19 7.76 0.13
N ALA A 688 27.16 7.30 -1.10
CA ALA A 688 26.81 8.11 -2.27
C ALA A 688 25.35 7.92 -2.64
N PHE A 689 24.65 9.02 -2.88
CA PHE A 689 23.29 8.98 -3.43
C PHE A 689 23.29 8.53 -4.90
N ALA A 690 24.25 9.03 -5.67
CA ALA A 690 24.36 8.70 -7.08
C ALA A 690 25.81 8.77 -7.58
N HIS A 691 26.08 8.14 -8.71
CA HIS A 691 27.34 8.17 -9.43
C HIS A 691 27.08 8.68 -10.84
N ARG A 692 27.63 9.85 -11.17
CA ARG A 692 27.51 10.47 -12.49
C ARG A 692 28.74 10.16 -13.34
N LEU A 693 28.53 9.55 -14.49
CA LEU A 693 29.57 9.20 -15.46
C LEU A 693 29.54 10.25 -16.58
N THR A 694 30.68 10.92 -16.82
CA THR A 694 30.79 11.99 -17.82
C THR A 694 32.07 11.83 -18.64
N GLY A 695 32.10 12.42 -19.86
CA GLY A 695 33.32 12.68 -20.59
C GLY A 695 34.23 13.68 -19.87
N ASP A 696 35.39 13.98 -20.49
CA ASP A 696 36.34 15.00 -20.01
C ASP A 696 35.75 16.42 -20.05
#